data_cffbbb04a61ca5be8f492cb8290c10eb
#
_entry.id   cffbbb04a61ca5be8f492cb8290c10eb
#
_cell.length_a   1.000
_cell.length_b   1.000
_cell.length_c   1.000
_cell.angle_alpha   90.00
_cell.angle_beta   90.00
_cell.angle_gamma   90.00
#
_symmetry.space_group_name_H-M   'P 1'
#
loop_
_entity.id
_entity.type
_entity.pdbx_description
1 polymer ?
#
loop_
_entity_poly.entity_id
_entity_poly.type
_entity_poly.pdbx_seq_one_letter_code
_entity_poly.pdbx_strand_id
1 'polypeptide(L)'
;MKHFKPSLLLLAFGLFFCQCQPKNEGPSMEQLYAEFQQPASEYRPFVRWWWNGDKVEADELVRELRLLKEAGIGGVEINPIAFPSYCDSLDKPSLQWLSPEWIDMLKVCFDEAKQLGMTCDLLVGSGWPFGAEFLNEDERAQIVVNYAETVTGPTTLTIIRDSLCAEAMPKVSSPYKGNSKELMLLKLYPNPASSVNDGIDVWQTDSVFTVEVPKGEYTLAALVKINGFLEVINGAPGAAGPVLDHFNTEAVNKYLYNMSDKIEAQIGPLKGNVRALFTDSMELEGANWTSDMAEEFLKRYGYDITDYLPFILFKIGSMGSALNYDPVVPVTEDFQKEIQRARYDFEDFKAQLMTERFTNTYINWCHQLGVKARAQAYGRGFYPLENAMGYDIPEGESWTTNWLRHKPGEEMSETDYRRGRAYTMVNKFVSSAAHLADNRTVSCEEMTNTYTVFNMSLDQLKLGGDQSAMSGVTHSVFHGFNYSPNLEAKFPGWVRYGAFYSERNNWWPYFKHYNDYKARLSYALQHGTYYADIAILNPENDMWSTIGMQNEPFPNTTRAKYKTLIWESINRCGGGMDYVSENIINRSEIKKGSLCFNKRKYNTLMLIDVESLHPETAEQLLKFVETGGKIVCIDTIPYQSLGLRKNYAERDSLVKATMEKAMQHQDRFVFVEPPQKGFLDWYDSLMYAENLPHYLDIESPNPFVMQNRYTTDDGSEIILLCNSHRYNAHQTKITFSKALTHKRQAQIWNLQTGERFTLPLDENGSYTFDLGPVESVLIVFGKSKSQNLPIWQPLYQVIKEMPAIDLSKDWDITLCYSLLHDTTSTHFDTLFDLKDSEAYQHFCGTIVYRKTIHFDTDGVHTVSTILDLGLVEGVSEVFVNGQSAGVQYFGRRIYDISDYLQDGENDIEIRVTTTMGNYLKTYSREENPTTWIYVNHPKRDQPLQPMGMLGPVNLYQTTALKGRNHINPMQAQRSVGPNNTAK
;
A
#
# COMPACT_ATOMS: atom_id res chain seq x y z
N MET A 1 49.05 65.19 12.90
CA MET A 1 49.06 65.90 14.21
C MET A 1 48.01 65.24 15.09
N LYS A 2 48.42 64.47 16.08
CA LYS A 2 48.18 64.65 17.53
C LYS A 2 46.65 64.58 17.89
N HIS A 3 46.11 63.78 18.80
CA HIS A 3 46.56 63.04 20.02
C HIS A 3 45.58 61.96 20.34
N PHE A 4 45.94 60.79 20.66
CA PHE A 4 46.00 59.99 21.90
C PHE A 4 45.21 60.51 23.12
N LYS A 5 44.32 59.82 23.78
CA LYS A 5 44.37 58.72 24.77
C LYS A 5 43.06 58.67 25.57
N PRO A 6 42.83 57.74 26.49
CA PRO A 6 42.80 56.30 26.47
C PRO A 6 41.54 55.69 27.16
N SER A 7 41.35 54.43 26.95
CA SER A 7 40.86 53.32 27.74
C SER A 7 40.21 53.53 29.11
N LEU A 8 39.07 52.88 29.29
CA LEU A 8 38.71 52.20 30.55
C LEU A 8 38.07 50.86 30.23
N LEU A 9 38.79 49.77 30.61
CA LEU A 9 38.31 48.41 30.65
C LEU A 9 37.27 48.28 31.78
N LEU A 10 36.07 47.86 31.48
CA LEU A 10 35.15 47.29 32.45
C LEU A 10 34.86 45.82 32.03
N LEU A 11 35.53 44.89 32.73
CA LEU A 11 35.20 43.47 32.74
C LEU A 11 33.81 43.30 33.40
N ALA A 12 32.81 43.04 32.56
CA ALA A 12 31.55 42.50 33.03
C ALA A 12 31.62 40.99 32.87
N PHE A 13 31.75 40.25 33.96
CA PHE A 13 31.51 38.83 34.06
C PHE A 13 30.04 38.58 33.73
N GLY A 14 29.76 38.30 32.48
CA GLY A 14 28.49 37.74 32.03
C GLY A 14 28.41 36.25 32.44
N LEU A 15 27.72 35.96 33.52
CA LEU A 15 27.21 34.64 33.81
C LEU A 15 26.33 34.23 32.65
N PHE A 16 26.83 33.41 31.73
CA PHE A 16 26.04 32.62 30.80
C PHE A 16 25.23 31.61 31.64
N PHE A 17 24.03 31.98 32.00
CA PHE A 17 23.00 31.02 32.29
C PHE A 17 22.71 30.28 30.98
N CYS A 18 23.31 29.11 30.84
CA CYS A 18 22.85 28.10 29.92
C CYS A 18 21.41 27.77 30.39
N GLN A 19 20.43 28.50 29.87
CA GLN A 19 19.05 28.00 29.90
C GLN A 19 19.06 26.73 29.06
N CYS A 20 19.10 25.59 29.72
CA CYS A 20 18.59 24.36 29.15
C CYS A 20 17.15 24.68 28.68
N GLN A 21 16.96 24.85 27.37
CA GLN A 21 15.62 24.77 26.82
C GLN A 21 15.07 23.42 27.30
N PRO A 22 13.86 23.39 27.88
CA PRO A 22 13.23 22.11 28.15
C PRO A 22 13.21 21.35 26.83
N LYS A 23 13.75 20.11 26.80
CA LYS A 23 13.44 19.17 25.73
C LYS A 23 11.91 19.21 25.62
N ASN A 24 11.40 19.54 24.43
CA ASN A 24 10.02 19.32 24.12
C ASN A 24 9.78 17.82 24.31
N GLU A 25 9.35 17.45 25.49
CA GLU A 25 8.82 16.11 25.71
C GLU A 25 7.52 16.09 24.92
N GLY A 26 7.40 15.16 23.97
CA GLY A 26 6.17 14.96 23.21
C GLY A 26 4.96 14.73 24.11
N PRO A 27 3.75 14.62 23.55
CA PRO A 27 2.54 14.44 24.33
C PRO A 27 2.67 13.22 25.25
N SER A 28 2.24 13.37 26.49
CA SER A 28 2.23 12.25 27.46
C SER A 28 1.25 11.16 27.02
N MET A 29 1.42 9.94 27.49
CA MET A 29 0.50 8.82 27.21
C MET A 29 -0.97 9.17 27.51
N GLU A 30 -1.25 9.94 28.56
CA GLU A 30 -2.62 10.36 28.88
C GLU A 30 -3.19 11.33 27.87
N GLN A 31 -2.37 12.24 27.33
CA GLN A 31 -2.77 13.13 26.22
C GLN A 31 -3.00 12.33 24.94
N LEU A 32 -2.09 11.40 24.61
CA LEU A 32 -2.26 10.50 23.48
C LEU A 32 -3.54 9.67 23.59
N TYR A 33 -3.85 9.17 24.78
CA TYR A 33 -5.10 8.43 24.98
C TYR A 33 -6.35 9.30 24.84
N ALA A 34 -6.32 10.52 25.35
CA ALA A 34 -7.47 11.43 25.23
C ALA A 34 -7.83 11.72 23.76
N GLU A 35 -6.83 11.92 22.91
CA GLU A 35 -7.02 12.16 21.46
C GLU A 35 -7.30 10.86 20.68
N PHE A 36 -6.76 9.73 21.12
CA PHE A 36 -7.04 8.40 20.55
C PHE A 36 -8.53 8.05 20.57
N GLN A 37 -9.26 8.50 21.58
CA GLN A 37 -10.70 8.21 21.68
C GLN A 37 -11.50 8.80 20.50
N GLN A 38 -11.13 10.01 20.06
CA GLN A 38 -11.76 10.72 18.96
C GLN A 38 -10.70 11.46 18.10
N PRO A 39 -9.97 10.74 17.26
CA PRO A 39 -8.92 11.36 16.46
C PRO A 39 -9.42 12.43 15.51
N ALA A 40 -8.60 13.45 15.28
CA ALA A 40 -8.86 14.53 14.34
C ALA A 40 -8.99 14.00 12.90
N SER A 41 -9.57 14.82 12.01
CA SER A 41 -9.85 14.44 10.62
C SER A 41 -8.62 13.98 9.84
N GLU A 42 -7.45 14.54 10.14
CA GLU A 42 -6.20 14.18 9.45
C GLU A 42 -5.74 12.73 9.68
N TYR A 43 -6.17 12.09 10.79
CA TYR A 43 -5.88 10.68 11.10
C TYR A 43 -6.96 9.73 10.61
N ARG A 44 -8.13 10.27 10.23
CA ARG A 44 -9.20 9.45 9.67
C ARG A 44 -8.85 9.00 8.26
N PRO A 45 -9.41 7.88 7.78
CA PRO A 45 -9.20 7.48 6.39
C PRO A 45 -9.71 8.56 5.44
N PHE A 46 -9.02 8.69 4.31
CA PHE A 46 -9.46 9.51 3.19
C PHE A 46 -10.07 8.62 2.13
N VAL A 47 -10.75 9.22 1.14
CA VAL A 47 -11.17 8.52 -0.06
C VAL A 47 -10.62 9.23 -1.29
N ARG A 48 -10.18 8.46 -2.28
CA ARG A 48 -10.01 8.94 -3.64
C ARG A 48 -11.39 9.22 -4.20
N TRP A 49 -11.64 10.48 -4.54
CA TRP A 49 -12.95 10.95 -4.99
C TRP A 49 -12.93 11.17 -6.50
N TRP A 50 -13.45 10.18 -7.22
CA TRP A 50 -13.46 10.17 -8.66
C TRP A 50 -14.47 11.18 -9.23
N TRP A 51 -14.00 12.28 -9.81
CA TRP A 51 -14.79 13.22 -10.56
C TRP A 51 -15.02 12.71 -11.99
N ASN A 52 -15.99 11.83 -12.13
CA ASN A 52 -16.23 11.10 -13.38
C ASN A 52 -16.59 12.05 -14.54
N GLY A 53 -15.67 12.22 -15.52
CA GLY A 53 -15.81 13.06 -16.70
C GLY A 53 -15.80 14.55 -16.41
N ASP A 54 -15.43 14.98 -15.19
CA ASP A 54 -15.59 16.37 -14.73
C ASP A 54 -17.01 16.92 -14.93
N LYS A 55 -18.02 16.04 -14.84
CA LYS A 55 -19.45 16.38 -14.91
C LYS A 55 -20.02 16.75 -13.52
N VAL A 56 -19.25 17.51 -12.76
CA VAL A 56 -19.54 17.83 -11.36
C VAL A 56 -20.41 19.09 -11.23
N GLU A 57 -21.24 19.12 -10.19
CA GLU A 57 -22.14 20.22 -9.81
C GLU A 57 -21.94 20.57 -8.34
N ALA A 58 -22.00 21.87 -8.04
CA ALA A 58 -21.70 22.40 -6.70
C ALA A 58 -22.57 21.77 -5.59
N ASP A 59 -23.88 21.66 -5.79
CA ASP A 59 -24.81 21.15 -4.78
C ASP A 59 -24.53 19.65 -4.48
N GLU A 60 -24.19 18.88 -5.51
CA GLU A 60 -23.86 17.46 -5.35
C GLU A 60 -22.50 17.26 -4.69
N LEU A 61 -21.49 18.07 -5.04
CA LEU A 61 -20.20 18.05 -4.36
C LEU A 61 -20.34 18.32 -2.86
N VAL A 62 -21.16 19.30 -2.49
CA VAL A 62 -21.48 19.62 -1.09
C VAL A 62 -22.19 18.43 -0.42
N ARG A 63 -23.20 17.82 -1.10
CA ARG A 63 -23.93 16.67 -0.56
C ARG A 63 -23.00 15.49 -0.29
N GLU A 64 -22.15 15.14 -1.26
CA GLU A 64 -21.21 14.01 -1.13
C GLU A 64 -20.17 14.25 -0.03
N LEU A 65 -19.65 15.47 0.13
CA LEU A 65 -18.73 15.82 1.23
C LEU A 65 -19.39 15.63 2.61
N ARG A 66 -20.65 16.04 2.76
CA ARG A 66 -21.42 15.83 4.00
C ARG A 66 -21.65 14.35 4.29
N LEU A 67 -22.04 13.59 3.25
CA LEU A 67 -22.22 12.15 3.34
C LEU A 67 -20.93 11.42 3.78
N LEU A 68 -19.80 11.77 3.19
CA LEU A 68 -18.49 11.21 3.54
C LEU A 68 -18.09 11.58 4.98
N LYS A 69 -18.35 12.82 5.41
CA LYS A 69 -18.13 13.25 6.80
C LYS A 69 -18.96 12.43 7.79
N GLU A 70 -20.25 12.22 7.51
CA GLU A 70 -21.15 11.41 8.34
C GLU A 70 -20.68 9.96 8.43
N ALA A 71 -20.15 9.42 7.34
CA ALA A 71 -19.53 8.10 7.30
C ALA A 71 -18.19 8.01 8.05
N GLY A 72 -17.66 9.11 8.60
CA GLY A 72 -16.43 9.14 9.37
C GLY A 72 -15.16 9.30 8.55
N ILE A 73 -15.27 9.68 7.29
CA ILE A 73 -14.14 10.04 6.42
C ILE A 73 -13.56 11.38 6.85
N GLY A 74 -12.24 11.49 6.90
CA GLY A 74 -11.52 12.69 7.34
C GLY A 74 -11.13 13.64 6.21
N GLY A 75 -11.05 13.14 5.00
CA GLY A 75 -10.66 13.94 3.84
C GLY A 75 -10.93 13.25 2.51
N VAL A 76 -10.78 14.01 1.44
CA VAL A 76 -10.96 13.55 0.07
C VAL A 76 -9.71 13.85 -0.76
N GLU A 77 -9.37 12.96 -1.67
CA GLU A 77 -8.45 13.20 -2.78
C GLU A 77 -9.29 13.51 -4.01
N ILE A 78 -9.31 14.76 -4.43
CA ILE A 78 -10.03 15.19 -5.65
C ILE A 78 -9.29 14.63 -6.85
N ASN A 79 -9.96 13.74 -7.60
CA ASN A 79 -9.36 12.98 -8.70
C ASN A 79 -10.21 13.08 -9.98
N PRO A 80 -9.93 14.06 -10.85
CA PRO A 80 -10.57 14.17 -12.15
C PRO A 80 -10.23 12.96 -13.04
N ILE A 81 -11.22 12.39 -13.73
CA ILE A 81 -11.00 11.21 -14.55
C ILE A 81 -11.93 11.20 -15.76
N ALA A 82 -11.46 10.69 -16.90
CA ALA A 82 -12.30 10.54 -18.07
C ALA A 82 -13.52 9.65 -17.81
N PHE A 83 -14.59 9.93 -18.50
CA PHE A 83 -15.84 9.18 -18.46
C PHE A 83 -16.21 8.68 -19.87
N PRO A 84 -16.56 7.41 -20.04
CA PRO A 84 -16.97 6.90 -21.34
C PRO A 84 -18.28 7.50 -21.81
N SER A 85 -18.28 8.09 -23.00
CA SER A 85 -19.45 8.76 -23.59
C SER A 85 -20.70 7.87 -23.71
N TYR A 86 -20.51 6.56 -23.89
CA TYR A 86 -21.63 5.60 -24.03
C TYR A 86 -22.38 5.34 -22.70
N CYS A 87 -21.82 5.78 -21.58
CA CYS A 87 -22.44 5.67 -20.25
C CYS A 87 -23.07 6.98 -19.78
N ASP A 88 -22.95 8.03 -20.56
CA ASP A 88 -23.39 9.36 -20.18
C ASP A 88 -24.92 9.47 -20.22
N SER A 89 -25.53 9.30 -19.07
CA SER A 89 -26.98 9.41 -18.90
C SER A 89 -27.47 10.83 -18.58
N LEU A 90 -26.52 11.79 -18.39
CA LEU A 90 -26.89 13.14 -17.96
C LEU A 90 -27.00 14.16 -19.08
N ASP A 91 -26.49 13.85 -20.28
CA ASP A 91 -26.46 14.75 -21.43
C ASP A 91 -25.92 16.17 -21.08
N LYS A 92 -24.95 16.23 -20.15
CA LYS A 92 -24.31 17.48 -19.70
C LYS A 92 -22.89 17.54 -20.23
N PRO A 93 -22.41 18.74 -20.61
CA PRO A 93 -21.03 18.91 -21.00
C PRO A 93 -20.10 18.68 -19.81
N SER A 94 -18.94 18.08 -20.06
CA SER A 94 -17.85 18.02 -19.12
C SER A 94 -17.24 19.40 -18.93
N LEU A 95 -16.85 19.74 -17.70
CA LEU A 95 -15.97 20.87 -17.47
C LEU A 95 -14.60 20.58 -18.04
N GLN A 96 -13.91 21.61 -18.52
CA GLN A 96 -12.54 21.46 -19.00
C GLN A 96 -11.58 21.62 -17.82
N TRP A 97 -10.66 20.70 -17.63
CA TRP A 97 -9.65 20.79 -16.59
C TRP A 97 -8.93 22.15 -16.64
N LEU A 98 -8.82 22.82 -15.50
CA LEU A 98 -8.29 24.17 -15.32
C LEU A 98 -9.08 25.30 -16.04
N SER A 99 -10.30 25.07 -16.48
CA SER A 99 -11.20 26.17 -16.84
C SER A 99 -11.66 26.94 -15.60
N PRO A 100 -12.09 28.18 -15.75
CA PRO A 100 -12.65 28.95 -14.60
C PRO A 100 -13.77 28.19 -13.90
N GLU A 101 -14.67 27.57 -14.63
CA GLU A 101 -15.81 26.83 -14.09
C GLU A 101 -15.34 25.59 -13.31
N TRP A 102 -14.32 24.89 -13.77
CA TRP A 102 -13.74 23.75 -13.07
C TRP A 102 -13.05 24.20 -11.76
N ILE A 103 -12.31 25.33 -11.82
CA ILE A 103 -11.65 25.89 -10.62
C ILE A 103 -12.67 26.37 -9.61
N ASP A 104 -13.83 26.90 -10.02
CA ASP A 104 -14.92 27.26 -9.12
C ASP A 104 -15.45 26.03 -8.35
N MET A 105 -15.48 24.83 -8.99
CA MET A 105 -15.86 23.58 -8.29
C MET A 105 -14.83 23.18 -7.23
N LEU A 106 -13.52 23.38 -7.49
CA LEU A 106 -12.50 23.22 -6.45
C LEU A 106 -12.75 24.13 -5.25
N LYS A 107 -13.09 25.42 -5.53
CA LYS A 107 -13.38 26.38 -4.46
C LYS A 107 -14.58 25.93 -3.60
N VAL A 108 -15.65 25.44 -4.23
CA VAL A 108 -16.81 24.89 -3.52
C VAL A 108 -16.38 23.75 -2.58
N CYS A 109 -15.56 22.82 -3.06
CA CYS A 109 -15.07 21.71 -2.25
C CYS A 109 -14.19 22.18 -1.09
N PHE A 110 -13.28 23.12 -1.32
CA PHE A 110 -12.39 23.62 -0.28
C PHE A 110 -13.15 24.37 0.80
N ASP A 111 -14.12 25.18 0.41
CA ASP A 111 -14.93 25.95 1.35
C ASP A 111 -15.82 25.02 2.20
N GLU A 112 -16.49 24.04 1.61
CA GLU A 112 -17.32 23.07 2.33
C GLU A 112 -16.47 22.16 3.22
N ALA A 113 -15.33 21.64 2.72
CA ALA A 113 -14.43 20.80 3.51
C ALA A 113 -13.93 21.53 4.77
N LYS A 114 -13.60 22.82 4.67
CA LYS A 114 -13.23 23.65 5.83
C LYS A 114 -14.37 23.78 6.85
N GLN A 115 -15.61 24.00 6.39
CA GLN A 115 -16.78 24.07 7.27
C GLN A 115 -17.01 22.75 8.01
N LEU A 116 -16.78 21.62 7.34
CA LEU A 116 -16.92 20.29 7.90
C LEU A 116 -15.71 19.84 8.74
N GLY A 117 -14.61 20.62 8.75
CA GLY A 117 -13.34 20.22 9.35
C GLY A 117 -12.75 18.98 8.67
N MET A 118 -12.94 18.88 7.36
CA MET A 118 -12.33 17.85 6.50
C MET A 118 -11.10 18.40 5.79
N THR A 119 -10.30 17.50 5.24
CA THR A 119 -9.07 17.79 4.52
C THR A 119 -9.22 17.49 3.04
N CYS A 120 -8.64 18.31 2.16
CA CYS A 120 -8.55 18.03 0.73
C CYS A 120 -7.10 17.76 0.32
N ASP A 121 -6.89 16.68 -0.43
CA ASP A 121 -5.73 16.47 -1.30
C ASP A 121 -6.19 16.67 -2.75
N LEU A 122 -5.27 17.00 -3.63
CA LEU A 122 -5.57 17.22 -5.05
C LEU A 122 -4.61 16.44 -5.93
N LEU A 123 -5.14 15.64 -6.85
CA LEU A 123 -4.35 14.99 -7.89
C LEU A 123 -3.72 16.04 -8.80
N VAL A 124 -2.45 15.88 -9.13
CA VAL A 124 -1.79 16.69 -10.17
C VAL A 124 -2.18 16.16 -11.54
N GLY A 125 -2.81 17.00 -12.34
CA GLY A 125 -3.35 16.61 -13.63
C GLY A 125 -4.69 15.89 -13.52
N SER A 126 -4.88 14.89 -14.37
CA SER A 126 -6.04 14.02 -14.41
C SER A 126 -5.61 12.68 -15.01
N GLY A 127 -6.11 11.59 -14.47
CA GLY A 127 -5.59 10.25 -14.82
C GLY A 127 -4.13 10.09 -14.42
N TRP A 128 -3.40 9.15 -15.03
CA TRP A 128 -2.00 8.86 -14.72
C TRP A 128 -1.24 8.20 -15.89
N PRO A 129 0.09 8.31 -15.96
CA PRO A 129 0.85 9.44 -15.41
C PRO A 129 0.40 10.73 -16.10
N PHE A 130 0.61 11.89 -15.46
CA PHE A 130 0.07 13.13 -15.99
C PHE A 130 0.82 13.63 -17.25
N GLY A 131 0.10 14.38 -18.06
CA GLY A 131 0.57 14.98 -19.30
C GLY A 131 -0.52 15.87 -19.91
N ALA A 132 -0.29 16.44 -21.07
CA ALA A 132 -1.26 17.29 -21.76
C ALA A 132 -0.89 17.56 -23.21
N GLU A 133 -1.87 17.99 -24.00
CA GLU A 133 -1.68 18.36 -25.41
C GLU A 133 -0.79 19.59 -25.63
N PHE A 134 -0.64 20.47 -24.62
CA PHE A 134 0.20 21.67 -24.73
C PHE A 134 1.70 21.39 -24.68
N LEU A 135 2.11 20.13 -24.40
CA LEU A 135 3.50 19.73 -24.37
C LEU A 135 4.09 19.68 -25.77
N ASN A 136 5.26 20.32 -25.96
CA ASN A 136 6.03 20.23 -27.19
C ASN A 136 6.57 18.80 -27.36
N GLU A 137 7.09 18.50 -28.58
CA GLU A 137 7.54 17.16 -28.94
C GLU A 137 8.65 16.63 -27.98
N ASP A 138 9.62 17.48 -27.65
CA ASP A 138 10.75 17.18 -26.76
C ASP A 138 10.39 17.19 -25.25
N GLU A 139 9.20 17.66 -24.92
CA GLU A 139 8.64 17.65 -23.56
C GLU A 139 7.81 16.39 -23.27
N ARG A 140 7.57 15.55 -24.28
CA ARG A 140 6.77 14.30 -24.16
C ARG A 140 7.64 13.12 -23.80
N ALA A 141 7.06 12.13 -23.13
CA ALA A 141 7.74 10.90 -22.77
C ALA A 141 8.41 10.23 -23.96
N GLN A 142 9.66 9.82 -23.79
CA GLN A 142 10.49 9.25 -24.84
C GLN A 142 10.87 7.80 -24.52
N ILE A 143 10.92 6.98 -25.56
CA ILE A 143 11.42 5.61 -25.48
C ILE A 143 12.35 5.32 -26.63
N VAL A 144 13.45 4.63 -26.38
CA VAL A 144 14.28 3.97 -27.38
C VAL A 144 13.95 2.50 -27.37
N VAL A 145 13.56 1.97 -28.52
CA VAL A 145 13.24 0.55 -28.71
C VAL A 145 14.22 -0.10 -29.64
N ASN A 146 14.46 -1.39 -29.43
CA ASN A 146 15.36 -2.19 -30.22
C ASN A 146 14.56 -3.05 -31.21
N TYR A 147 14.85 -2.90 -32.51
CA TYR A 147 14.40 -3.80 -33.58
C TYR A 147 15.55 -4.71 -33.96
N ALA A 148 15.31 -5.99 -34.15
CA ALA A 148 16.33 -6.91 -34.61
C ALA A 148 15.74 -7.97 -35.56
N GLU A 149 16.50 -8.27 -36.61
CA GLU A 149 16.19 -9.30 -37.59
C GLU A 149 17.45 -10.14 -37.86
N THR A 150 17.33 -11.47 -37.80
CA THR A 150 18.44 -12.37 -38.17
C THR A 150 18.50 -12.53 -39.67
N VAL A 151 19.67 -12.36 -40.21
CA VAL A 151 19.93 -12.41 -41.68
C VAL A 151 21.12 -13.30 -41.96
N THR A 152 20.96 -14.21 -42.96
CA THR A 152 22.04 -15.04 -43.43
C THR A 152 22.60 -14.49 -44.77
N GLY A 153 23.87 -14.14 -44.81
CA GLY A 153 24.55 -13.68 -45.98
C GLY A 153 25.42 -14.78 -46.65
N PRO A 154 25.90 -14.52 -47.91
CA PRO A 154 25.83 -13.22 -48.57
C PRO A 154 24.46 -12.92 -49.21
N THR A 155 23.90 -11.72 -48.94
CA THR A 155 22.65 -11.28 -49.47
C THR A 155 22.58 -9.75 -49.46
N THR A 156 21.68 -9.18 -50.29
CA THR A 156 21.39 -7.76 -50.29
C THR A 156 20.00 -7.53 -49.68
N LEU A 157 19.90 -6.71 -48.68
CA LEU A 157 18.65 -6.29 -48.08
C LEU A 157 18.20 -4.95 -48.62
N THR A 158 16.91 -4.79 -48.85
CA THR A 158 16.32 -3.48 -49.09
C THR A 158 15.68 -2.96 -47.84
N ILE A 159 16.16 -1.86 -47.33
CA ILE A 159 15.65 -1.21 -46.11
C ILE A 159 14.73 -0.06 -46.52
N ILE A 160 13.51 -0.08 -46.01
CA ILE A 160 12.56 1.02 -46.07
C ILE A 160 12.48 1.62 -44.67
N ARG A 161 13.07 2.80 -44.44
CA ARG A 161 13.24 3.40 -43.10
C ARG A 161 11.90 3.53 -42.36
N ASP A 162 10.87 4.03 -42.99
CA ASP A 162 9.56 4.24 -42.37
C ASP A 162 8.91 2.92 -41.94
N SER A 163 9.07 1.86 -42.75
CA SER A 163 8.57 0.53 -42.41
C SER A 163 9.32 -0.04 -41.22
N LEU A 164 10.66 0.08 -41.18
CA LEU A 164 11.48 -0.40 -40.07
C LEU A 164 11.11 0.34 -38.76
N CYS A 165 10.95 1.68 -38.82
CA CYS A 165 10.51 2.46 -37.66
C CYS A 165 9.09 2.08 -37.22
N ALA A 166 8.20 1.72 -38.13
CA ALA A 166 6.85 1.27 -37.81
C ALA A 166 6.86 -0.09 -37.12
N GLU A 167 7.69 -1.04 -37.56
CA GLU A 167 7.82 -2.39 -37.01
C GLU A 167 8.51 -2.39 -35.65
N ALA A 168 9.41 -1.43 -35.41
CA ALA A 168 10.08 -1.27 -34.13
C ALA A 168 9.19 -0.67 -33.05
N MET A 169 8.00 -0.16 -33.37
CA MET A 169 7.12 0.44 -32.39
C MET A 169 6.59 -0.60 -31.38
N PRO A 170 6.81 -0.41 -30.07
CA PRO A 170 6.25 -1.31 -29.08
C PRO A 170 4.72 -1.30 -29.16
N LYS A 171 4.10 -2.46 -28.87
CA LYS A 171 2.64 -2.56 -28.72
C LYS A 171 2.23 -2.02 -27.36
N VAL A 172 2.29 -0.70 -27.19
CA VAL A 172 1.79 -0.04 -25.98
C VAL A 172 0.26 0.05 -26.00
N SER A 173 -0.34 0.10 -24.82
CA SER A 173 -1.80 0.06 -24.66
C SER A 173 -2.50 1.28 -25.27
N SER A 174 -1.87 2.45 -25.26
CA SER A 174 -2.44 3.71 -25.75
C SER A 174 -1.35 4.62 -26.34
N PRO A 175 -0.87 4.39 -27.55
CA PRO A 175 0.11 5.27 -28.18
C PRO A 175 -0.54 6.60 -28.55
N TYR A 176 0.07 7.73 -28.17
CA TYR A 176 -0.39 9.05 -28.59
C TYR A 176 -0.29 9.20 -30.12
N LYS A 177 -1.36 9.65 -30.73
CA LYS A 177 -1.46 9.75 -32.22
C LYS A 177 -0.47 10.72 -32.85
N GLY A 178 0.00 11.73 -32.10
CA GLY A 178 0.99 12.71 -32.51
C GLY A 178 2.44 12.31 -32.23
N ASN A 179 2.75 11.02 -32.07
CA ASN A 179 4.12 10.56 -31.86
C ASN A 179 5.01 10.77 -33.08
N SER A 180 6.30 11.00 -32.82
CA SER A 180 7.35 11.01 -33.86
C SER A 180 8.31 9.84 -33.62
N LYS A 181 8.94 9.39 -34.71
CA LYS A 181 9.89 8.29 -34.72
C LYS A 181 11.17 8.68 -35.42
N GLU A 182 12.30 8.37 -34.82
CA GLU A 182 13.61 8.66 -35.34
C GLU A 182 14.49 7.42 -35.27
N LEU A 183 15.08 7.03 -36.43
CA LEU A 183 16.07 5.97 -36.43
C LEU A 183 17.40 6.53 -35.89
N MET A 184 17.88 6.02 -34.77
CA MET A 184 19.11 6.45 -34.11
C MET A 184 20.34 5.66 -34.54
N LEU A 185 20.16 4.37 -34.81
CA LEU A 185 21.25 3.44 -35.12
C LEU A 185 20.74 2.35 -36.05
N LEU A 186 21.61 1.92 -36.99
CA LEU A 186 21.37 0.74 -37.84
C LEU A 186 22.71 0.04 -38.09
N LYS A 187 22.90 -1.13 -37.51
CA LYS A 187 24.14 -1.92 -37.61
C LYS A 187 23.86 -3.39 -37.88
N LEU A 188 24.79 -4.04 -38.56
CA LEU A 188 24.84 -5.50 -38.70
C LEU A 188 25.86 -6.06 -37.69
N TYR A 189 25.41 -6.90 -36.77
CA TYR A 189 26.27 -7.59 -35.82
C TYR A 189 26.42 -9.06 -36.22
N PRO A 190 27.65 -9.65 -36.14
CA PRO A 190 27.83 -11.10 -36.34
C PRO A 190 27.09 -11.87 -35.24
N ASN A 191 26.65 -13.10 -35.54
CA ASN A 191 26.02 -13.99 -34.60
C ASN A 191 26.94 -15.15 -34.23
N PRO A 192 27.45 -15.19 -32.94
CA PRO A 192 27.30 -14.23 -31.85
C PRO A 192 28.24 -13.02 -31.96
N ALA A 193 27.83 -11.85 -31.45
CA ALA A 193 28.72 -10.71 -31.27
C ALA A 193 29.59 -10.87 -30.03
N SER A 194 30.83 -10.37 -30.06
CA SER A 194 31.79 -10.43 -28.96
C SER A 194 32.17 -9.08 -28.36
N SER A 195 31.72 -8.02 -29.01
CA SER A 195 31.99 -6.62 -28.63
C SER A 195 31.01 -5.67 -29.25
N VAL A 196 30.80 -4.49 -28.67
CA VAL A 196 30.04 -3.37 -29.30
C VAL A 196 30.67 -2.93 -30.63
N ASN A 197 31.98 -3.16 -30.83
CA ASN A 197 32.73 -2.80 -32.02
C ASN A 197 32.56 -3.76 -33.18
N ASP A 198 31.92 -4.90 -32.99
CA ASP A 198 31.68 -5.88 -34.05
C ASP A 198 30.63 -5.43 -35.06
N GLY A 199 29.88 -4.37 -34.73
CA GLY A 199 28.79 -3.85 -35.54
C GLY A 199 29.31 -3.11 -36.77
N ILE A 200 28.85 -3.57 -37.98
CA ILE A 200 29.08 -2.89 -39.23
C ILE A 200 27.99 -1.82 -39.37
N ASP A 201 28.38 -0.56 -39.43
CA ASP A 201 27.43 0.54 -39.68
C ASP A 201 26.88 0.46 -41.12
N VAL A 202 25.57 0.35 -41.22
CA VAL A 202 24.87 0.25 -42.51
C VAL A 202 23.85 1.37 -42.71
N TRP A 203 23.93 2.41 -41.87
CA TRP A 203 23.09 3.61 -41.97
C TRP A 203 23.29 4.36 -43.28
N GLN A 204 22.19 4.77 -43.94
CA GLN A 204 22.18 5.64 -45.09
C GLN A 204 21.09 6.73 -44.94
N THR A 205 21.29 7.87 -45.51
CA THR A 205 20.38 9.03 -45.42
C THR A 205 19.09 8.88 -46.20
N ASP A 206 19.08 8.03 -47.24
CA ASP A 206 17.91 7.80 -48.08
C ASP A 206 16.77 7.10 -47.33
N SER A 207 15.53 7.33 -47.75
CA SER A 207 14.35 6.65 -47.17
C SER A 207 14.28 5.18 -47.56
N VAL A 208 14.86 4.81 -48.72
CA VAL A 208 14.97 3.45 -49.23
C VAL A 208 16.41 3.25 -49.68
N PHE A 209 17.09 2.24 -49.12
CA PHE A 209 18.47 1.94 -49.45
C PHE A 209 18.75 0.44 -49.37
N THR A 210 19.89 0.02 -49.90
CA THR A 210 20.31 -1.37 -49.87
C THR A 210 21.50 -1.58 -48.94
N VAL A 211 21.49 -2.72 -48.25
CA VAL A 211 22.53 -3.15 -47.32
C VAL A 211 23.10 -4.49 -47.82
N GLU A 212 24.40 -4.52 -48.10
CA GLU A 212 25.12 -5.74 -48.40
C GLU A 212 25.45 -6.50 -47.13
N VAL A 213 24.91 -7.72 -46.96
CA VAL A 213 25.20 -8.58 -45.84
C VAL A 213 26.36 -9.51 -46.19
N PRO A 214 27.49 -9.49 -45.44
CA PRO A 214 28.60 -10.37 -45.71
C PRO A 214 28.23 -11.86 -45.49
N LYS A 215 29.11 -12.78 -45.94
CA LYS A 215 28.89 -14.23 -45.75
C LYS A 215 28.91 -14.55 -44.25
N GLY A 216 27.88 -15.19 -43.76
CA GLY A 216 27.75 -15.60 -42.34
C GLY A 216 26.34 -15.32 -41.82
N GLU A 217 26.17 -15.54 -40.53
CA GLU A 217 24.94 -15.18 -39.85
C GLU A 217 25.11 -13.83 -39.11
N TYR A 218 24.15 -12.91 -39.27
CA TYR A 218 24.16 -11.58 -38.71
C TYR A 218 22.80 -11.24 -38.08
N THR A 219 22.81 -10.31 -37.17
CA THR A 219 21.61 -9.61 -36.73
C THR A 219 21.65 -8.17 -37.21
N LEU A 220 20.67 -7.78 -38.04
CA LEU A 220 20.40 -6.38 -38.34
C LEU A 220 19.71 -5.79 -37.09
N ALA A 221 20.39 -4.90 -36.39
CA ALA A 221 19.86 -4.21 -35.20
C ALA A 221 19.62 -2.72 -35.52
N ALA A 222 18.43 -2.25 -35.13
CA ALA A 222 18.06 -0.85 -35.25
C ALA A 222 17.56 -0.30 -33.90
N LEU A 223 18.00 0.90 -33.57
CA LEU A 223 17.43 1.66 -32.44
C LEU A 223 16.50 2.74 -32.99
N VAL A 224 15.28 2.75 -32.50
CA VAL A 224 14.27 3.75 -32.89
C VAL A 224 13.84 4.52 -31.64
N LYS A 225 14.07 5.84 -31.66
CA LYS A 225 13.57 6.76 -30.65
C LYS A 225 12.14 7.16 -31.01
N ILE A 226 11.25 7.12 -30.03
CA ILE A 226 9.84 7.48 -30.20
C ILE A 226 9.51 8.54 -29.14
N ASN A 227 9.14 9.73 -29.58
CA ASN A 227 8.64 10.80 -28.70
C ASN A 227 7.11 10.73 -28.65
N GLY A 228 6.52 10.95 -27.46
CA GLY A 228 5.07 10.91 -27.30
C GLY A 228 4.47 9.52 -27.57
N PHE A 229 5.18 8.47 -27.20
CA PHE A 229 4.72 7.09 -27.40
C PHE A 229 3.58 6.68 -26.43
N LEU A 230 3.35 7.46 -25.38
CA LEU A 230 2.43 7.18 -24.31
C LEU A 230 1.41 8.31 -24.14
N GLU A 231 0.15 7.93 -23.94
CA GLU A 231 -0.97 8.84 -23.67
C GLU A 231 -1.41 8.70 -22.21
N VAL A 232 -1.86 9.79 -21.62
CA VAL A 232 -2.41 9.82 -20.25
C VAL A 232 -3.54 8.79 -20.12
N ILE A 233 -3.41 7.88 -19.19
CA ILE A 233 -4.44 6.88 -18.90
C ILE A 233 -5.63 7.59 -18.24
N ASN A 234 -6.79 7.56 -18.89
CA ASN A 234 -8.03 8.12 -18.35
C ASN A 234 -8.00 9.65 -18.09
N GLY A 235 -7.26 10.42 -18.87
CA GLY A 235 -7.26 11.88 -18.79
C GLY A 235 -8.65 12.48 -19.01
N ALA A 236 -9.12 13.35 -18.10
CA ALA A 236 -10.36 14.10 -18.24
C ALA A 236 -10.24 15.16 -19.36
N PRO A 237 -11.36 15.72 -19.86
CA PRO A 237 -11.34 16.77 -20.86
C PRO A 237 -10.45 17.97 -20.45
N GLY A 238 -9.53 18.36 -21.33
CA GLY A 238 -8.53 19.40 -21.07
C GLY A 238 -7.24 18.92 -20.40
N ALA A 239 -7.21 17.69 -19.87
CA ALA A 239 -6.03 17.07 -19.29
C ALA A 239 -5.60 15.77 -19.98
N ALA A 240 -6.24 15.39 -21.07
CA ALA A 240 -5.80 14.31 -21.92
C ALA A 240 -4.59 14.75 -22.78
N GLY A 241 -3.89 13.81 -23.38
CA GLY A 241 -2.77 14.07 -24.29
C GLY A 241 -1.56 13.23 -24.00
N PRO A 242 -0.39 13.56 -24.58
CA PRO A 242 0.84 12.82 -24.37
C PRO A 242 1.33 12.95 -22.92
N VAL A 243 1.84 11.85 -22.39
CA VAL A 243 2.51 11.84 -21.08
C VAL A 243 3.79 12.70 -21.17
N LEU A 244 4.05 13.44 -20.12
CA LEU A 244 5.20 14.29 -19.90
C LEU A 244 6.51 13.47 -19.83
N ASP A 245 7.61 14.03 -20.35
CA ASP A 245 8.96 13.51 -20.10
C ASP A 245 9.41 13.82 -18.64
N HIS A 246 9.35 12.81 -17.78
CA HIS A 246 9.73 12.92 -16.39
C HIS A 246 11.24 13.09 -16.16
N PHE A 247 12.06 12.83 -17.18
CA PHE A 247 13.50 13.11 -17.18
C PHE A 247 13.84 14.54 -17.66
N ASN A 248 12.83 15.35 -17.99
CA ASN A 248 13.01 16.73 -18.45
C ASN A 248 12.49 17.73 -17.40
N THR A 249 13.38 18.33 -16.61
CA THR A 249 13.03 19.28 -15.55
C THR A 249 12.23 20.49 -16.05
N GLU A 250 12.49 20.98 -17.26
CA GLU A 250 11.78 22.14 -17.82
C GLU A 250 10.33 21.76 -18.15
N ALA A 251 10.13 20.60 -18.74
CA ALA A 251 8.80 20.05 -19.01
C ALA A 251 8.00 19.82 -17.72
N VAL A 252 8.64 19.25 -16.71
CA VAL A 252 8.05 19.04 -15.35
C VAL A 252 7.62 20.39 -14.78
N ASN A 253 8.49 21.37 -14.69
CA ASN A 253 8.17 22.70 -14.17
C ASN A 253 7.05 23.38 -14.96
N LYS A 254 7.12 23.37 -16.30
CA LYS A 254 6.08 23.95 -17.17
C LYS A 254 4.70 23.38 -16.86
N TYR A 255 4.61 22.06 -16.69
CA TYR A 255 3.35 21.40 -16.39
C TYR A 255 2.82 21.77 -14.99
N LEU A 256 3.66 21.67 -13.97
CA LEU A 256 3.32 21.91 -12.59
C LEU A 256 2.87 23.35 -12.35
N TYR A 257 3.62 24.34 -12.85
CA TYR A 257 3.28 25.75 -12.70
C TYR A 257 2.06 26.15 -13.56
N ASN A 258 1.84 25.53 -14.74
CA ASN A 258 0.60 25.76 -15.48
C ASN A 258 -0.66 25.40 -14.67
N MET A 259 -0.58 24.36 -13.82
CA MET A 259 -1.68 23.98 -12.94
C MET A 259 -1.80 24.95 -11.77
N SER A 260 -0.74 25.15 -10.99
CA SER A 260 -0.79 25.98 -9.77
C SER A 260 -1.13 27.43 -10.07
N ASP A 261 -0.52 28.04 -11.10
CA ASP A 261 -0.72 29.45 -11.39
C ASP A 261 -2.16 29.76 -11.80
N LYS A 262 -2.80 28.88 -12.56
CA LYS A 262 -4.21 29.08 -12.95
C LYS A 262 -5.15 28.94 -11.75
N ILE A 263 -4.91 27.96 -10.87
CA ILE A 263 -5.74 27.77 -9.69
C ILE A 263 -5.56 28.94 -8.74
N GLU A 264 -4.31 29.29 -8.40
CA GLU A 264 -4.03 30.38 -7.45
C GLU A 264 -4.45 31.77 -7.97
N ALA A 265 -4.38 32.00 -9.27
CA ALA A 265 -4.85 33.24 -9.86
C ALA A 265 -6.36 33.47 -9.66
N GLN A 266 -7.16 32.41 -9.59
CA GLN A 266 -8.62 32.52 -9.48
C GLN A 266 -9.09 32.44 -8.03
N ILE A 267 -8.57 31.49 -7.23
CA ILE A 267 -9.11 31.19 -5.90
C ILE A 267 -8.13 31.48 -4.76
N GLY A 268 -6.94 32.03 -5.07
CA GLY A 268 -5.90 32.32 -4.10
C GLY A 268 -5.05 31.09 -3.74
N PRO A 269 -4.16 31.23 -2.74
CA PRO A 269 -3.14 30.24 -2.44
C PRO A 269 -3.71 28.85 -2.16
N LEU A 270 -3.06 27.83 -2.66
CA LEU A 270 -3.35 26.42 -2.34
C LEU A 270 -3.07 26.12 -0.87
N LYS A 271 -2.09 26.83 -0.27
CA LYS A 271 -1.82 26.76 1.17
C LYS A 271 -3.07 27.00 2.01
N GLY A 272 -3.41 26.05 2.88
CA GLY A 272 -4.58 26.11 3.75
C GLY A 272 -5.90 25.72 3.08
N ASN A 273 -5.88 25.41 1.77
CA ASN A 273 -6.97 24.79 1.02
C ASN A 273 -6.68 23.31 0.77
N VAL A 274 -5.45 22.98 0.42
CA VAL A 274 -4.97 21.65 0.07
C VAL A 274 -3.92 21.21 1.08
N ARG A 275 -4.04 19.99 1.62
CA ARG A 275 -3.03 19.38 2.49
C ARG A 275 -1.83 18.93 1.68
N ALA A 276 -2.09 18.20 0.60
CA ALA A 276 -1.06 17.63 -0.25
C ALA A 276 -1.47 17.65 -1.73
N LEU A 277 -0.50 17.87 -2.59
CA LEU A 277 -0.61 17.56 -4.01
C LEU A 277 -0.14 16.12 -4.22
N PHE A 278 -0.90 15.38 -5.01
CA PHE A 278 -0.71 13.94 -5.20
C PHE A 278 -0.30 13.62 -6.63
N THR A 279 0.68 12.76 -6.80
CA THR A 279 0.98 12.10 -8.08
C THR A 279 0.77 10.60 -7.92
N ASP A 280 -0.04 10.04 -8.82
CA ASP A 280 -0.39 8.63 -8.88
C ASP A 280 0.80 7.76 -9.34
N SER A 281 0.60 6.44 -9.44
CA SER A 281 1.63 5.49 -9.83
C SER A 281 2.29 5.85 -11.17
N MET A 282 3.62 5.70 -11.20
CA MET A 282 4.45 6.08 -12.33
C MET A 282 4.45 4.98 -13.40
N GLU A 283 3.32 4.79 -14.06
CA GLU A 283 3.16 3.79 -15.12
C GLU A 283 3.72 4.33 -16.44
N LEU A 284 5.02 4.63 -16.47
CA LEU A 284 5.71 5.22 -17.63
C LEU A 284 5.95 4.26 -18.79
N GLU A 285 5.40 3.05 -18.73
CA GLU A 285 5.38 2.05 -19.81
C GLU A 285 6.77 1.80 -20.45
N GLY A 286 7.83 1.89 -19.64
CA GLY A 286 9.20 1.67 -20.06
C GLY A 286 9.88 2.89 -20.68
N ALA A 287 9.38 4.12 -20.49
CA ALA A 287 10.11 5.34 -20.85
C ALA A 287 11.56 5.27 -20.36
N ASN A 288 12.50 5.42 -21.27
CA ASN A 288 13.92 5.16 -21.00
C ASN A 288 14.85 6.20 -21.63
N TRP A 289 14.31 7.28 -22.17
CA TRP A 289 15.09 8.26 -22.89
C TRP A 289 14.62 9.69 -22.62
N THR A 290 15.55 10.65 -22.80
CA THR A 290 15.32 12.09 -22.86
C THR A 290 16.38 12.72 -23.77
N SER A 291 16.20 13.97 -24.19
CA SER A 291 16.99 14.57 -25.26
C SER A 291 18.50 14.67 -24.97
N ASP A 292 18.91 14.84 -23.72
CA ASP A 292 20.32 14.91 -23.29
C ASP A 292 20.84 13.60 -22.63
N MET A 293 20.10 12.51 -22.75
CA MET A 293 20.40 11.23 -22.07
C MET A 293 21.82 10.72 -22.36
N ALA A 294 22.21 10.67 -23.63
CA ALA A 294 23.53 10.14 -24.02
C ALA A 294 24.68 11.04 -23.53
N GLU A 295 24.53 12.38 -23.61
CA GLU A 295 25.54 13.33 -23.16
C GLU A 295 25.76 13.25 -21.64
N GLU A 296 24.69 13.28 -20.86
CA GLU A 296 24.77 13.19 -19.41
C GLU A 296 25.29 11.82 -18.94
N PHE A 297 24.91 10.73 -19.63
CA PHE A 297 25.47 9.42 -19.34
C PHE A 297 26.96 9.37 -19.61
N LEU A 298 27.42 9.80 -20.78
CA LEU A 298 28.84 9.84 -21.14
C LEU A 298 29.66 10.64 -20.11
N LYS A 299 29.13 11.76 -19.66
CA LYS A 299 29.76 12.62 -18.65
C LYS A 299 29.93 11.93 -17.30
N ARG A 300 28.94 11.13 -16.87
CA ARG A 300 28.94 10.44 -15.56
C ARG A 300 29.70 9.13 -15.56
N TYR A 301 29.55 8.34 -16.61
CA TYR A 301 30.07 6.97 -16.68
C TYR A 301 31.32 6.83 -17.54
N GLY A 302 31.60 7.79 -18.44
CA GLY A 302 32.85 7.87 -19.22
C GLY A 302 32.89 6.97 -20.46
N TYR A 303 31.74 6.46 -20.91
CA TYR A 303 31.57 5.74 -22.16
C TYR A 303 30.20 6.03 -22.78
N ASP A 304 30.08 5.78 -24.10
CA ASP A 304 28.84 6.05 -24.83
C ASP A 304 27.85 4.88 -24.65
N ILE A 305 26.71 5.15 -24.01
CA ILE A 305 25.68 4.13 -23.77
C ILE A 305 24.99 3.70 -25.07
N THR A 306 24.97 4.56 -26.12
CA THR A 306 24.28 4.26 -27.37
C THR A 306 24.85 3.04 -28.06
N ASP A 307 26.15 2.75 -27.91
CA ASP A 307 26.81 1.56 -28.42
C ASP A 307 26.30 0.27 -27.74
N TYR A 308 25.85 0.36 -26.49
CA TYR A 308 25.38 -0.77 -25.71
C TYR A 308 23.86 -0.99 -25.83
N LEU A 309 23.06 0.04 -26.20
CA LEU A 309 21.60 -0.08 -26.27
C LEU A 309 21.10 -1.29 -27.09
N PRO A 310 21.70 -1.67 -28.25
CA PRO A 310 21.28 -2.87 -28.99
C PRO A 310 21.32 -4.16 -28.17
N PHE A 311 22.14 -4.22 -27.10
CA PHE A 311 22.41 -5.39 -26.29
C PHE A 311 21.73 -5.34 -24.92
N ILE A 312 21.57 -4.13 -24.34
CA ILE A 312 21.00 -3.97 -22.99
C ILE A 312 19.48 -3.84 -22.99
N LEU A 313 18.88 -3.36 -24.10
CA LEU A 313 17.45 -3.24 -24.23
C LEU A 313 16.81 -4.56 -24.65
N PHE A 314 15.74 -4.94 -23.97
CA PHE A 314 14.94 -6.11 -24.34
C PHE A 314 13.85 -5.72 -25.35
N LYS A 315 13.36 -6.74 -26.07
CA LYS A 315 12.14 -6.56 -26.87
C LYS A 315 10.96 -6.40 -25.91
N ILE A 316 10.32 -5.26 -25.97
CA ILE A 316 9.19 -4.93 -25.10
C ILE A 316 7.83 -5.14 -25.79
N GLY A 317 6.85 -5.57 -24.97
CA GLY A 317 5.45 -5.71 -25.35
C GLY A 317 4.60 -4.53 -24.87
N SER A 318 3.34 -4.79 -24.63
CA SER A 318 2.43 -3.80 -24.04
C SER A 318 2.86 -3.44 -22.62
N MET A 319 2.60 -2.20 -22.24
CA MET A 319 2.91 -1.67 -20.92
C MET A 319 4.40 -1.77 -20.56
N GLY A 320 5.31 -1.62 -21.56
CA GLY A 320 6.75 -1.63 -21.31
C GLY A 320 7.35 -2.94 -20.77
N SER A 321 6.55 -4.00 -20.71
CA SER A 321 7.01 -5.30 -20.20
C SER A 321 7.92 -5.99 -21.21
N ALA A 322 9.03 -6.56 -20.76
CA ALA A 322 9.87 -7.40 -21.62
C ALA A 322 9.09 -8.65 -22.07
N LEU A 323 9.17 -8.98 -23.36
CA LEU A 323 8.56 -10.20 -23.90
C LEU A 323 9.35 -11.45 -23.48
N ASN A 324 10.67 -11.30 -23.41
CA ASN A 324 11.61 -12.26 -22.84
C ASN A 324 12.88 -11.53 -22.39
N TYR A 325 13.74 -12.20 -21.68
CA TYR A 325 15.04 -11.67 -21.21
C TYR A 325 16.22 -12.18 -22.01
N ASP A 326 15.94 -12.79 -23.17
CA ASP A 326 17.00 -13.21 -24.09
C ASP A 326 17.62 -11.99 -24.77
N PRO A 327 18.93 -11.99 -25.04
CA PRO A 327 19.57 -10.94 -25.80
C PRO A 327 18.92 -10.78 -27.17
N VAL A 328 18.60 -9.55 -27.57
CA VAL A 328 18.03 -9.23 -28.87
C VAL A 328 19.05 -9.53 -30.00
N VAL A 329 20.32 -9.26 -29.72
CA VAL A 329 21.47 -9.66 -30.55
C VAL A 329 22.17 -10.80 -29.81
N PRO A 330 22.33 -12.00 -30.42
CA PRO A 330 23.08 -13.09 -29.81
C PRO A 330 24.52 -12.68 -29.50
N VAL A 331 25.04 -13.04 -28.34
CA VAL A 331 26.36 -12.61 -27.85
C VAL A 331 27.13 -13.74 -27.22
N THR A 332 28.44 -13.59 -27.10
CA THR A 332 29.32 -14.52 -26.37
C THR A 332 29.13 -14.40 -24.85
N GLU A 333 29.46 -15.47 -24.08
CA GLU A 333 29.35 -15.45 -22.61
C GLU A 333 30.15 -14.34 -21.94
N ASP A 334 31.35 -14.05 -22.44
CA ASP A 334 32.18 -12.98 -21.86
C ASP A 334 31.60 -11.61 -22.15
N PHE A 335 31.06 -11.39 -23.35
CA PHE A 335 30.40 -10.12 -23.70
C PHE A 335 29.09 -9.95 -22.95
N GLN A 336 28.37 -11.04 -22.64
CA GLN A 336 27.15 -11.00 -21.82
C GLN A 336 27.42 -10.41 -20.42
N LYS A 337 28.56 -10.70 -19.81
CA LYS A 337 28.96 -10.12 -18.52
C LYS A 337 29.18 -8.62 -18.60
N GLU A 338 29.81 -8.17 -19.71
CA GLU A 338 30.00 -6.74 -19.97
C GLU A 338 28.66 -6.02 -20.16
N ILE A 339 27.74 -6.63 -20.93
CA ILE A 339 26.39 -6.12 -21.17
C ILE A 339 25.60 -5.98 -19.87
N GLN A 340 25.70 -6.96 -18.96
CA GLN A 340 25.03 -6.89 -17.66
C GLN A 340 25.52 -5.69 -16.84
N ARG A 341 26.82 -5.39 -16.89
CA ARG A 341 27.40 -4.23 -16.22
C ARG A 341 26.93 -2.90 -16.82
N ALA A 342 26.90 -2.84 -18.17
CA ALA A 342 26.40 -1.66 -18.87
C ALA A 342 24.90 -1.43 -18.61
N ARG A 343 24.12 -2.52 -18.53
CA ARG A 343 22.70 -2.44 -18.19
C ARG A 343 22.50 -1.90 -16.77
N TYR A 344 23.28 -2.38 -15.79
CA TYR A 344 23.23 -1.82 -14.44
C TYR A 344 23.51 -0.31 -14.45
N ASP A 345 24.57 0.14 -15.11
CA ASP A 345 24.91 1.59 -15.19
C ASP A 345 23.79 2.41 -15.81
N PHE A 346 23.11 1.86 -16.83
CA PHE A 346 21.97 2.55 -17.47
C PHE A 346 20.73 2.63 -16.55
N GLU A 347 20.42 1.55 -15.83
CA GLU A 347 19.30 1.55 -14.87
C GLU A 347 19.57 2.48 -13.68
N ASP A 348 20.77 2.42 -13.10
CA ASP A 348 21.21 3.31 -12.03
C ASP A 348 21.16 4.79 -12.46
N PHE A 349 21.61 5.08 -13.69
CA PHE A 349 21.52 6.42 -14.25
C PHE A 349 20.07 6.93 -14.39
N LYS A 350 19.17 6.11 -14.87
CA LYS A 350 17.74 6.47 -14.95
C LYS A 350 17.16 6.75 -13.56
N ALA A 351 17.48 5.92 -12.57
CA ALA A 351 17.02 6.14 -11.19
C ALA A 351 17.53 7.46 -10.60
N GLN A 352 18.79 7.81 -10.87
CA GLN A 352 19.37 9.10 -10.49
C GLN A 352 18.66 10.27 -11.18
N LEU A 353 18.48 10.22 -12.50
CA LEU A 353 17.78 11.27 -13.24
C LEU A 353 16.35 11.48 -12.75
N MET A 354 15.62 10.39 -12.47
CA MET A 354 14.28 10.47 -11.93
C MET A 354 14.24 11.22 -10.61
N THR A 355 15.16 10.89 -9.70
CA THR A 355 15.28 11.58 -8.41
C THR A 355 15.65 13.06 -8.60
N GLU A 356 16.64 13.34 -9.43
CA GLU A 356 17.14 14.72 -9.65
C GLU A 356 16.14 15.61 -10.37
N ARG A 357 15.51 15.10 -11.44
CA ARG A 357 14.76 15.89 -12.41
C ARG A 357 13.25 15.91 -12.15
N PHE A 358 12.70 14.83 -11.61
CA PHE A 358 11.30 14.74 -11.27
C PHE A 358 11.04 14.87 -9.77
N THR A 359 11.51 13.91 -8.97
CA THR A 359 11.17 13.84 -7.54
C THR A 359 11.51 15.12 -6.80
N ASN A 360 12.76 15.61 -6.94
CA ASN A 360 13.18 16.84 -6.29
C ASN A 360 12.43 18.08 -6.81
N THR A 361 12.15 18.14 -8.10
CA THR A 361 11.39 19.24 -8.72
C THR A 361 9.98 19.30 -8.20
N TYR A 362 9.31 18.15 -8.14
CA TYR A 362 7.96 18.03 -7.64
C TYR A 362 7.85 18.40 -6.15
N ILE A 363 8.73 17.87 -5.32
CA ILE A 363 8.76 18.18 -3.88
C ILE A 363 9.01 19.69 -3.65
N ASN A 364 10.00 20.27 -4.35
CA ASN A 364 10.31 21.69 -4.23
C ASN A 364 9.12 22.57 -4.65
N TRP A 365 8.42 22.23 -5.72
CA TRP A 365 7.22 22.93 -6.15
C TRP A 365 6.11 22.87 -5.11
N CYS A 366 5.80 21.69 -4.55
CA CYS A 366 4.83 21.55 -3.47
C CYS A 366 5.20 22.43 -2.25
N HIS A 367 6.46 22.41 -1.83
CA HIS A 367 6.93 23.18 -0.69
C HIS A 367 6.88 24.69 -0.95
N GLN A 368 7.14 25.16 -2.17
CA GLN A 368 6.98 26.57 -2.55
C GLN A 368 5.51 27.02 -2.45
N LEU A 369 4.57 26.17 -2.80
CA LEU A 369 3.14 26.41 -2.64
C LEU A 369 2.67 26.28 -1.17
N GLY A 370 3.54 25.81 -0.27
CA GLY A 370 3.25 25.62 1.15
C GLY A 370 2.32 24.44 1.44
N VAL A 371 2.32 23.44 0.58
CA VAL A 371 1.58 22.17 0.68
C VAL A 371 2.53 20.98 0.75
N LYS A 372 2.04 19.81 1.17
CA LYS A 372 2.83 18.58 1.22
C LYS A 372 2.93 17.91 -0.15
N ALA A 373 4.05 17.27 -0.40
CA ALA A 373 4.25 16.39 -1.54
C ALA A 373 3.83 14.95 -1.19
N ARG A 374 2.85 14.40 -1.91
CA ARG A 374 2.40 13.01 -1.77
C ARG A 374 2.58 12.28 -3.10
N ALA A 375 3.11 11.05 -3.07
CA ALA A 375 3.38 10.31 -4.30
C ALA A 375 3.35 8.80 -4.11
N GLN A 376 2.88 8.11 -5.14
CA GLN A 376 3.12 6.70 -5.40
C GLN A 376 4.40 6.58 -6.24
N ALA A 377 5.55 6.60 -5.58
CA ALA A 377 6.85 6.56 -6.25
C ALA A 377 7.25 5.14 -6.66
N TYR A 378 6.34 4.43 -7.32
CA TYR A 378 6.54 3.10 -7.89
C TYR A 378 5.79 2.99 -9.22
N GLY A 379 6.05 1.95 -9.94
CA GLY A 379 5.55 1.71 -11.27
C GLY A 379 6.65 1.14 -12.14
N ARG A 380 6.50 1.23 -13.44
CA ARG A 380 7.47 0.64 -14.38
C ARG A 380 8.65 1.57 -14.60
N GLY A 381 9.82 1.10 -14.18
CA GLY A 381 11.07 1.86 -14.26
C GLY A 381 11.42 2.65 -12.99
N PHE A 382 10.80 2.30 -11.85
CA PHE A 382 11.07 2.93 -10.56
C PHE A 382 11.60 1.98 -9.51
N TYR A 383 12.46 2.49 -8.65
CA TYR A 383 12.91 1.78 -7.45
C TYR A 383 12.13 2.30 -6.24
N PRO A 384 11.14 1.53 -5.73
CA PRO A 384 10.20 2.05 -4.74
C PRO A 384 10.80 2.44 -3.41
N LEU A 385 12.02 2.02 -3.07
CA LEU A 385 12.69 2.43 -1.85
C LEU A 385 13.25 3.86 -1.98
N GLU A 386 14.22 4.09 -2.86
CA GLU A 386 14.90 5.38 -2.94
C GLU A 386 14.02 6.46 -3.56
N ASN A 387 13.20 6.12 -4.55
CA ASN A 387 12.31 7.10 -5.20
C ASN A 387 11.18 7.57 -4.27
N ALA A 388 10.82 6.79 -3.24
CA ALA A 388 9.85 7.22 -2.23
C ALA A 388 10.46 8.09 -1.12
N MET A 389 11.79 8.12 -0.99
CA MET A 389 12.45 8.95 0.01
C MET A 389 12.36 10.45 -0.36
N GLY A 390 12.01 11.27 0.62
CA GLY A 390 11.94 12.72 0.45
C GLY A 390 10.52 13.27 0.31
N TYR A 391 9.55 12.49 -0.12
CA TYR A 391 8.16 12.90 -0.08
C TYR A 391 7.67 13.07 1.36
N ASP A 392 6.81 14.07 1.60
CA ASP A 392 6.19 14.29 2.91
C ASP A 392 5.21 13.16 3.26
N ILE A 393 4.57 12.60 2.25
CA ILE A 393 3.64 11.48 2.36
C ILE A 393 3.95 10.47 1.24
N PRO A 394 4.91 9.56 1.47
CA PRO A 394 5.11 8.46 0.55
C PRO A 394 3.92 7.50 0.63
N GLU A 395 3.46 7.03 -0.52
CA GLU A 395 2.28 6.18 -0.63
C GLU A 395 2.58 4.86 -1.30
N GLY A 396 2.07 3.79 -0.71
CA GLY A 396 2.01 2.45 -1.28
C GLY A 396 0.63 2.14 -1.83
N GLU A 397 0.37 0.86 -2.09
CA GLU A 397 -0.89 0.39 -2.64
C GLU A 397 -1.24 -1.00 -2.10
N SER A 398 -2.53 -1.26 -1.92
CA SER A 398 -3.04 -2.61 -1.72
C SER A 398 -4.25 -2.86 -2.61
N TRP A 399 -4.37 -4.08 -3.11
CA TRP A 399 -5.51 -4.50 -3.91
C TRP A 399 -6.47 -5.34 -3.08
N THR A 400 -7.72 -5.36 -3.49
CA THR A 400 -8.67 -6.31 -2.91
C THR A 400 -8.15 -7.71 -3.14
N THR A 401 -8.12 -8.46 -2.04
CA THR A 401 -7.80 -9.86 -2.06
C THR A 401 -8.82 -10.58 -2.92
N ASN A 402 -8.51 -10.75 -4.19
CA ASN A 402 -9.33 -11.59 -5.04
C ASN A 402 -9.33 -12.98 -4.43
N TRP A 403 -10.51 -13.45 -3.97
CA TRP A 403 -10.71 -14.86 -3.75
C TRP A 403 -9.97 -15.48 -2.56
N LEU A 404 -10.30 -15.09 -1.37
CA LEU A 404 -10.23 -16.08 -0.31
C LEU A 404 -11.29 -17.16 -0.66
N ARG A 405 -10.92 -18.15 -1.47
CA ARG A 405 -11.79 -19.25 -1.89
C ARG A 405 -12.03 -20.26 -0.78
N HIS A 406 -12.00 -19.81 0.47
CA HIS A 406 -12.15 -20.68 1.61
C HIS A 406 -13.60 -20.76 2.03
N LYS A 407 -14.01 -21.98 2.29
CA LYS A 407 -15.21 -22.22 3.06
C LYS A 407 -14.87 -22.10 4.55
N PRO A 408 -15.81 -21.64 5.38
CA PRO A 408 -15.68 -21.73 6.82
C PRO A 408 -15.27 -23.13 7.27
N GLY A 409 -14.21 -23.21 8.09
CA GLY A 409 -13.66 -24.49 8.57
C GLY A 409 -12.62 -25.17 7.68
N GLU A 410 -12.34 -24.67 6.47
CA GLU A 410 -11.19 -25.12 5.67
C GLU A 410 -9.92 -24.42 6.12
N GLU A 411 -8.81 -25.14 6.20
CA GLU A 411 -7.48 -24.52 6.41
C GLU A 411 -7.08 -23.73 5.16
N MET A 412 -6.70 -22.49 5.38
CA MET A 412 -6.14 -21.64 4.32
C MET A 412 -4.70 -22.04 4.05
N SER A 413 -4.40 -22.48 2.83
CA SER A 413 -3.03 -22.74 2.44
C SER A 413 -2.21 -21.44 2.42
N GLU A 414 -0.92 -21.54 2.68
CA GLU A 414 0.00 -20.40 2.57
C GLU A 414 -0.03 -19.76 1.17
N THR A 415 -0.20 -20.58 0.13
CA THR A 415 -0.33 -20.10 -1.26
C THR A 415 -1.59 -19.27 -1.45
N ASP A 416 -2.73 -19.69 -0.88
CA ASP A 416 -3.98 -18.95 -1.01
C ASP A 416 -3.96 -17.67 -0.17
N TYR A 417 -3.40 -17.73 1.03
CA TYR A 417 -3.15 -16.55 1.86
C TYR A 417 -2.28 -15.52 1.12
N ARG A 418 -1.26 -15.96 0.38
CA ARG A 418 -0.41 -15.08 -0.42
C ARG A 418 -1.10 -14.49 -1.64
N ARG A 419 -1.94 -15.27 -2.31
CA ARG A 419 -2.77 -14.77 -3.42
C ARG A 419 -3.75 -13.70 -2.96
N GLY A 420 -4.12 -13.74 -1.68
CA GLY A 420 -4.94 -12.73 -1.04
C GLY A 420 -4.20 -11.47 -0.61
N ARG A 421 -2.87 -11.42 -0.73
CA ARG A 421 -2.04 -10.27 -0.34
C ARG A 421 -1.48 -9.61 -1.57
N ALA A 422 -2.15 -8.59 -2.04
CA ALA A 422 -1.58 -7.79 -3.10
C ALA A 422 -0.59 -6.77 -2.51
N TYR A 423 0.60 -6.70 -3.10
CA TYR A 423 1.56 -5.59 -2.97
C TYR A 423 2.08 -5.26 -1.57
N THR A 424 2.02 -6.18 -0.62
CA THR A 424 2.64 -5.95 0.70
C THR A 424 4.13 -5.64 0.60
N MET A 425 4.81 -6.14 -0.43
CA MET A 425 6.21 -5.82 -0.69
C MET A 425 6.41 -4.35 -1.06
N VAL A 426 5.57 -3.78 -1.91
CA VAL A 426 5.60 -2.35 -2.26
C VAL A 426 5.39 -1.50 -1.02
N ASN A 427 4.36 -1.80 -0.23
CA ASN A 427 4.09 -1.11 1.02
C ASN A 427 5.28 -1.19 1.98
N LYS A 428 5.98 -2.34 2.05
CA LYS A 428 7.14 -2.49 2.92
C LYS A 428 8.36 -1.69 2.44
N PHE A 429 8.57 -1.56 1.13
CA PHE A 429 9.59 -0.66 0.58
C PHE A 429 9.27 0.79 0.88
N VAL A 430 8.03 1.22 0.63
CA VAL A 430 7.58 2.60 0.86
C VAL A 430 7.66 2.96 2.34
N SER A 431 7.24 2.06 3.24
CA SER A 431 7.34 2.27 4.69
C SER A 431 8.80 2.34 5.15
N SER A 432 9.67 1.48 4.62
CA SER A 432 11.10 1.53 4.92
C SER A 432 11.71 2.87 4.48
N ALA A 433 11.34 3.37 3.30
CA ALA A 433 11.75 4.70 2.81
C ALA A 433 11.32 5.82 3.77
N ALA A 434 10.07 5.79 4.21
CA ALA A 434 9.55 6.75 5.20
C ALA A 434 10.30 6.66 6.53
N HIS A 435 10.54 5.45 7.02
CA HIS A 435 11.29 5.23 8.27
C HIS A 435 12.71 5.77 8.15
N LEU A 436 13.42 5.51 7.05
CA LEU A 436 14.76 6.03 6.78
C LEU A 436 14.78 7.56 6.69
N ALA A 437 13.70 8.19 6.22
CA ALA A 437 13.53 9.63 6.18
C ALA A 437 13.00 10.26 7.49
N ASP A 438 12.86 9.48 8.56
CA ASP A 438 12.25 9.89 9.84
C ASP A 438 10.78 10.36 9.71
N ASN A 439 10.07 9.92 8.68
CA ASN A 439 8.67 10.22 8.44
C ASN A 439 7.77 9.16 9.10
N ARG A 440 6.70 9.60 9.77
CA ARG A 440 5.71 8.74 10.44
C ARG A 440 4.44 8.54 9.63
N THR A 441 4.23 9.33 8.60
CA THR A 441 3.06 9.24 7.73
C THR A 441 3.41 8.40 6.51
N VAL A 442 2.87 7.21 6.44
CA VAL A 442 2.95 6.30 5.29
C VAL A 442 1.54 6.08 4.79
N SER A 443 1.21 6.64 3.65
CA SER A 443 -0.11 6.48 3.05
C SER A 443 -0.19 5.19 2.22
N CYS A 444 -1.40 4.74 1.97
CA CYS A 444 -1.69 3.63 1.08
C CYS A 444 -2.98 3.91 0.32
N GLU A 445 -2.92 3.82 -1.00
CA GLU A 445 -4.10 3.57 -1.81
C GLU A 445 -4.63 2.20 -1.43
N GLU A 446 -5.73 2.19 -0.64
CA GLU A 446 -6.13 0.99 0.06
C GLU A 446 -7.30 0.30 -0.64
N MET A 447 -7.11 -0.99 -0.89
CA MET A 447 -8.11 -1.89 -1.46
C MET A 447 -8.53 -1.48 -2.87
N THR A 448 -7.55 -1.17 -3.73
CA THR A 448 -7.77 -0.99 -5.17
C THR A 448 -8.60 -2.14 -5.72
N ASN A 449 -9.69 -1.82 -6.38
CA ASN A 449 -10.62 -2.81 -6.89
C ASN A 449 -11.04 -2.54 -8.33
N THR A 450 -10.80 -3.54 -9.15
CA THR A 450 -11.28 -3.59 -10.53
C THR A 450 -12.16 -4.82 -10.81
N TYR A 451 -12.39 -5.70 -9.83
CA TYR A 451 -12.99 -7.03 -10.08
C TYR A 451 -14.19 -7.41 -9.22
N THR A 452 -14.35 -6.81 -8.04
CA THR A 452 -15.32 -7.24 -7.03
C THR A 452 -16.36 -6.15 -6.72
N VAL A 453 -17.13 -5.77 -7.74
CA VAL A 453 -18.13 -4.71 -7.63
C VAL A 453 -19.15 -5.04 -6.54
N PHE A 454 -19.26 -4.17 -5.53
CA PHE A 454 -20.17 -4.31 -4.37
C PHE A 454 -20.10 -5.67 -3.64
N ASN A 455 -18.97 -6.37 -3.75
CA ASN A 455 -18.82 -7.73 -3.22
C ASN A 455 -17.84 -7.84 -2.05
N MET A 456 -17.34 -6.73 -1.52
CA MET A 456 -16.47 -6.71 -0.35
C MET A 456 -17.30 -6.41 0.90
N SER A 457 -17.14 -7.26 1.92
CA SER A 457 -17.68 -7.05 3.25
C SER A 457 -16.74 -6.22 4.12
N LEU A 458 -17.25 -5.64 5.22
CA LEU A 458 -16.44 -4.81 6.12
C LEU A 458 -15.32 -5.59 6.82
N ASP A 459 -15.50 -6.89 7.09
CA ASP A 459 -14.46 -7.76 7.64
C ASP A 459 -13.30 -7.97 6.65
N GLN A 460 -13.61 -8.10 5.35
CA GLN A 460 -12.60 -8.20 4.30
C GLN A 460 -11.83 -6.89 4.12
N LEU A 461 -12.53 -5.73 4.19
CA LEU A 461 -11.88 -4.42 4.17
C LEU A 461 -10.94 -4.26 5.37
N LYS A 462 -11.39 -4.67 6.56
CA LYS A 462 -10.55 -4.64 7.77
C LYS A 462 -9.33 -5.54 7.64
N LEU A 463 -9.50 -6.78 7.16
CA LEU A 463 -8.41 -7.71 6.94
C LEU A 463 -7.33 -7.11 6.03
N GLY A 464 -7.72 -6.53 4.89
CA GLY A 464 -6.78 -5.88 3.97
C GLY A 464 -6.12 -4.64 4.57
N GLY A 465 -6.86 -3.83 5.30
CA GLY A 465 -6.35 -2.66 6.00
C GLY A 465 -5.36 -3.00 7.12
N ASP A 466 -5.59 -4.10 7.84
CA ASP A 466 -4.66 -4.58 8.87
C ASP A 466 -3.37 -5.14 8.24
N GLN A 467 -3.46 -5.84 7.11
CA GLN A 467 -2.29 -6.28 6.35
C GLN A 467 -1.45 -5.10 5.85
N SER A 468 -2.10 -4.02 5.40
CA SER A 468 -1.41 -2.77 5.04
C SER A 468 -0.69 -2.18 6.25
N ALA A 469 -1.34 -2.11 7.42
CA ALA A 469 -0.72 -1.62 8.66
C ALA A 469 0.47 -2.50 9.09
N MET A 470 0.38 -3.83 8.93
CA MET A 470 1.49 -4.75 9.23
C MET A 470 2.70 -4.53 8.32
N SER A 471 2.51 -4.05 7.09
CA SER A 471 3.60 -3.65 6.19
C SER A 471 4.13 -2.23 6.44
N GLY A 472 3.65 -1.54 7.47
CA GLY A 472 4.12 -0.23 7.93
C GLY A 472 3.29 0.96 7.47
N VAL A 473 2.13 0.74 6.83
CA VAL A 473 1.18 1.81 6.48
C VAL A 473 0.56 2.39 7.75
N THR A 474 0.48 3.72 7.81
CA THR A 474 -0.08 4.45 8.95
C THR A 474 -1.30 5.29 8.60
N HIS A 475 -1.61 5.47 7.31
CA HIS A 475 -2.75 6.25 6.84
C HIS A 475 -3.37 5.61 5.60
N SER A 476 -4.70 5.59 5.51
CA SER A 476 -5.43 4.96 4.41
C SER A 476 -6.13 5.99 3.54
N VAL A 477 -6.00 5.83 2.22
CA VAL A 477 -6.80 6.50 1.20
C VAL A 477 -7.55 5.43 0.44
N PHE A 478 -8.84 5.30 0.70
CA PHE A 478 -9.64 4.25 0.08
C PHE A 478 -9.79 4.49 -1.43
N HIS A 479 -9.65 3.45 -2.20
CA HIS A 479 -9.79 3.47 -3.66
C HIS A 479 -11.15 2.94 -4.08
N GLY A 480 -12.18 3.72 -4.40
CA GLY A 480 -12.37 5.12 -4.09
C GLY A 480 -13.88 5.40 -4.21
N PHE A 481 -14.31 6.59 -3.88
CA PHE A 481 -15.70 7.02 -3.98
C PHE A 481 -15.97 7.66 -5.35
N ASN A 482 -17.03 7.22 -6.02
CA ASN A 482 -17.38 7.74 -7.34
C ASN A 482 -18.42 8.85 -7.23
N TYR A 483 -18.11 10.06 -7.75
CA TYR A 483 -19.12 11.08 -7.95
C TYR A 483 -20.25 10.53 -8.82
N SER A 484 -21.48 10.61 -8.29
CA SER A 484 -22.66 10.08 -8.96
C SER A 484 -23.88 10.97 -8.69
N PRO A 485 -24.17 11.94 -9.57
CA PRO A 485 -25.05 13.09 -9.29
C PRO A 485 -26.54 12.75 -9.22
N ASN A 486 -26.93 11.51 -9.38
CA ASN A 486 -28.34 11.16 -9.39
C ASN A 486 -28.62 9.92 -8.57
N LEU A 487 -29.10 10.13 -7.34
CA LEU A 487 -29.55 9.04 -6.46
C LEU A 487 -30.73 8.25 -7.03
N GLU A 488 -31.53 8.87 -7.90
CA GLU A 488 -32.64 8.22 -8.59
C GLU A 488 -32.16 7.42 -9.83
N ALA A 489 -30.90 7.61 -10.23
CA ALA A 489 -30.33 6.81 -11.32
C ALA A 489 -30.42 5.32 -10.98
N LYS A 490 -30.67 4.50 -12.01
CA LYS A 490 -30.68 3.07 -11.87
C LYS A 490 -29.41 2.59 -11.18
N PHE A 491 -29.55 1.68 -10.20
CA PHE A 491 -28.42 0.99 -9.60
C PHE A 491 -27.54 0.34 -10.70
N PRO A 492 -26.22 0.39 -10.62
CA PRO A 492 -25.38 0.90 -9.53
C PRO A 492 -24.99 2.38 -9.63
N GLY A 493 -25.48 3.14 -10.60
CA GLY A 493 -25.02 4.49 -10.87
C GLY A 493 -23.71 4.54 -11.66
N TRP A 494 -22.93 5.59 -11.48
CA TRP A 494 -21.62 5.72 -12.13
C TRP A 494 -20.55 5.08 -11.25
N VAL A 495 -20.00 3.96 -11.69
CA VAL A 495 -18.96 3.24 -10.97
C VAL A 495 -17.80 2.95 -11.91
N ARG A 496 -16.65 3.59 -11.67
CA ARG A 496 -15.43 3.31 -12.43
C ARG A 496 -14.50 2.37 -11.69
N TYR A 497 -13.91 2.82 -10.63
CA TYR A 497 -13.01 2.07 -9.76
C TYR A 497 -13.56 2.09 -8.34
N GLY A 498 -13.05 1.21 -7.46
CA GLY A 498 -13.46 1.19 -6.06
C GLY A 498 -14.96 0.92 -5.85
N ALA A 499 -15.46 0.00 -6.62
CA ALA A 499 -16.88 -0.24 -6.85
C ALA A 499 -17.73 -0.63 -5.63
N PHE A 500 -17.20 -0.56 -4.42
CA PHE A 500 -17.94 -0.88 -3.20
C PHE A 500 -18.01 0.28 -2.20
N TYR A 501 -17.16 1.30 -2.33
CA TYR A 501 -17.26 2.51 -1.51
C TYR A 501 -18.35 3.44 -2.05
N SER A 502 -19.58 3.15 -1.72
CA SER A 502 -20.75 3.90 -2.20
C SER A 502 -21.87 3.85 -1.16
N GLU A 503 -22.60 4.95 -1.04
CA GLU A 503 -23.82 5.02 -0.23
C GLU A 503 -24.89 4.02 -0.66
N ARG A 504 -24.78 3.48 -1.87
CA ARG A 504 -25.67 2.45 -2.41
C ARG A 504 -25.34 1.05 -1.90
N ASN A 505 -24.19 0.86 -1.23
CA ASN A 505 -23.85 -0.43 -0.65
C ASN A 505 -24.64 -0.66 0.65
N ASN A 506 -25.16 -1.85 0.83
CA ASN A 506 -25.98 -2.21 1.98
C ASN A 506 -25.32 -1.94 3.33
N TRP A 507 -23.99 -2.11 3.42
CA TRP A 507 -23.24 -1.88 4.67
C TRP A 507 -22.85 -0.40 4.90
N TRP A 508 -23.18 0.52 4.00
CA TRP A 508 -22.82 1.94 4.15
C TRP A 508 -23.27 2.57 5.49
N PRO A 509 -24.45 2.27 6.03
CA PRO A 509 -24.87 2.78 7.34
C PRO A 509 -23.95 2.36 8.49
N TYR A 510 -23.20 1.28 8.32
CA TYR A 510 -22.27 0.75 9.32
C TYR A 510 -20.81 1.13 9.04
N PHE A 511 -20.54 1.79 7.93
CA PHE A 511 -19.16 2.09 7.48
C PHE A 511 -18.39 2.95 8.48
N LYS A 512 -19.09 3.84 9.20
CA LYS A 512 -18.49 4.66 10.26
C LYS A 512 -17.77 3.84 11.34
N HIS A 513 -18.23 2.65 11.68
CA HIS A 513 -17.59 1.81 12.69
C HIS A 513 -16.18 1.37 12.24
N TYR A 514 -16.05 1.01 10.97
CA TYR A 514 -14.74 0.69 10.38
C TYR A 514 -13.86 1.95 10.27
N ASN A 515 -14.41 3.09 9.87
CA ASN A 515 -13.68 4.34 9.75
C ASN A 515 -13.20 4.89 11.11
N ASP A 516 -13.97 4.71 12.17
CA ASP A 516 -13.54 5.04 13.54
C ASP A 516 -12.42 4.12 14.04
N TYR A 517 -12.47 2.82 13.69
CA TYR A 517 -11.37 1.88 13.91
C TYR A 517 -10.09 2.34 13.20
N LYS A 518 -10.18 2.64 11.91
CA LYS A 518 -9.03 3.11 11.09
C LYS A 518 -8.46 4.42 11.61
N ALA A 519 -9.31 5.33 12.06
CA ALA A 519 -8.87 6.61 12.64
C ALA A 519 -8.02 6.41 13.89
N ARG A 520 -8.47 5.55 14.83
CA ARG A 520 -7.71 5.23 16.05
C ARG A 520 -6.41 4.51 15.76
N LEU A 521 -6.44 3.56 14.81
CA LEU A 521 -5.24 2.86 14.36
C LEU A 521 -4.24 3.85 13.76
N SER A 522 -4.65 4.66 12.80
CA SER A 522 -3.82 5.68 12.16
C SER A 522 -3.24 6.66 13.17
N TYR A 523 -4.04 7.15 14.12
CA TYR A 523 -3.59 8.04 15.19
C TYR A 523 -2.48 7.39 16.02
N ALA A 524 -2.69 6.17 16.49
CA ALA A 524 -1.72 5.47 17.32
C ALA A 524 -0.39 5.24 16.57
N LEU A 525 -0.45 4.79 15.32
CA LEU A 525 0.75 4.49 14.53
C LEU A 525 1.54 5.75 14.14
N GLN A 526 0.87 6.86 13.79
CA GLN A 526 1.54 8.12 13.43
C GLN A 526 2.16 8.85 14.63
N HIS A 527 1.74 8.56 15.86
CA HIS A 527 2.38 9.08 17.07
C HIS A 527 3.56 8.23 17.55
N GLY A 528 3.81 7.09 16.89
CA GLY A 528 4.94 6.21 17.14
C GLY A 528 5.98 6.26 16.02
N THR A 529 7.23 6.03 16.41
CA THR A 529 8.33 5.75 15.48
C THR A 529 8.47 4.24 15.36
N TYR A 530 8.33 3.70 14.16
CA TYR A 530 8.48 2.26 13.90
C TYR A 530 9.82 1.74 14.42
N TYR A 531 9.82 0.58 15.05
CA TYR A 531 11.01 -0.03 15.61
C TYR A 531 11.54 -1.16 14.74
N ALA A 532 12.82 -1.10 14.38
CA ALA A 532 13.51 -2.14 13.64
C ALA A 532 14.98 -2.22 14.08
N ASP A 533 15.46 -3.45 14.30
CA ASP A 533 16.87 -3.76 14.61
C ASP A 533 17.59 -4.38 13.41
N ILE A 534 16.83 -4.85 12.42
CA ILE A 534 17.33 -5.58 11.24
C ILE A 534 17.18 -4.69 10.02
N ALA A 535 18.26 -4.56 9.23
CA ALA A 535 18.22 -4.02 7.88
C ALA A 535 18.34 -5.16 6.86
N ILE A 536 17.64 -5.07 5.74
CA ILE A 536 17.71 -6.06 4.65
C ILE A 536 18.17 -5.38 3.37
N LEU A 537 19.25 -5.89 2.78
CA LEU A 537 19.68 -5.59 1.42
C LEU A 537 19.21 -6.71 0.50
N ASN A 538 18.34 -6.39 -0.44
CA ASN A 538 17.86 -7.29 -1.48
C ASN A 538 18.76 -7.23 -2.74
N PRO A 539 18.66 -8.19 -3.68
CA PRO A 539 19.48 -8.25 -4.89
C PRO A 539 18.97 -7.34 -6.03
N GLU A 540 18.44 -6.14 -5.71
CA GLU A 540 17.87 -5.24 -6.71
C GLU A 540 18.91 -4.82 -7.75
N ASN A 541 20.14 -4.54 -7.35
CA ASN A 541 21.21 -4.16 -8.27
C ASN A 541 21.60 -5.32 -9.22
N ASP A 542 21.62 -6.54 -8.72
CA ASP A 542 21.83 -7.74 -9.54
C ASP A 542 20.65 -7.97 -10.51
N MET A 543 19.43 -7.66 -10.09
CA MET A 543 18.27 -7.69 -10.98
C MET A 543 18.35 -6.63 -12.06
N TRP A 544 18.76 -5.41 -11.73
CA TRP A 544 18.96 -4.36 -12.72
C TRP A 544 19.98 -4.75 -13.78
N SER A 545 21.05 -5.41 -13.39
CA SER A 545 22.08 -5.92 -14.34
C SER A 545 21.54 -7.00 -15.27
N THR A 546 20.62 -7.85 -14.83
CA THR A 546 20.14 -9.03 -15.58
C THR A 546 18.86 -8.76 -16.36
N ILE A 547 17.85 -8.18 -15.74
CA ILE A 547 16.50 -8.00 -16.31
C ILE A 547 16.05 -6.52 -16.40
N GLY A 548 16.81 -5.59 -15.84
CA GLY A 548 16.45 -4.19 -15.80
C GLY A 548 15.37 -3.87 -14.76
N MET A 549 15.15 -2.58 -14.52
CA MET A 549 14.20 -2.08 -13.52
C MET A 549 12.74 -2.05 -14.03
N GLN A 550 12.55 -1.92 -15.31
CA GLN A 550 11.26 -1.58 -15.95
C GLN A 550 10.23 -2.71 -16.02
N ASN A 551 10.60 -3.95 -15.68
CA ASN A 551 9.77 -5.12 -15.99
C ASN A 551 8.78 -5.49 -14.90
N GLU A 552 9.03 -5.06 -13.68
CA GLU A 552 8.20 -5.42 -12.55
C GLU A 552 7.95 -4.17 -11.68
N PRO A 553 6.74 -3.62 -11.70
CA PRO A 553 6.34 -2.62 -10.72
C PRO A 553 6.37 -3.23 -9.30
N PHE A 554 6.29 -4.56 -9.21
CA PHE A 554 6.19 -5.33 -7.98
C PHE A 554 7.28 -6.41 -7.94
N PRO A 555 8.34 -6.25 -7.16
CA PRO A 555 9.54 -7.07 -7.24
C PRO A 555 9.40 -8.53 -6.75
N ASN A 556 8.21 -9.13 -6.85
CA ASN A 556 7.89 -10.44 -6.29
C ASN A 556 8.13 -11.63 -7.20
N THR A 557 8.34 -11.41 -8.49
CA THR A 557 8.22 -12.47 -9.49
C THR A 557 9.54 -12.95 -10.07
N THR A 558 10.63 -12.24 -9.76
CA THR A 558 11.96 -12.50 -10.32
C THR A 558 12.90 -13.16 -9.31
N ARG A 559 14.15 -12.81 -9.32
CA ARG A 559 15.19 -13.38 -8.47
C ARG A 559 14.87 -13.28 -6.98
N ALA A 560 15.28 -14.28 -6.23
CA ALA A 560 14.97 -14.45 -4.81
C ALA A 560 13.45 -14.32 -4.52
N LYS A 561 12.65 -15.17 -5.17
CA LYS A 561 11.18 -15.23 -5.01
C LYS A 561 10.72 -15.34 -3.54
N TYR A 562 11.61 -15.75 -2.65
CA TYR A 562 11.37 -15.89 -1.21
C TYR A 562 11.67 -14.63 -0.40
N LYS A 563 12.15 -13.55 -1.00
CA LYS A 563 12.56 -12.33 -0.24
C LYS A 563 11.43 -11.72 0.60
N THR A 564 10.18 -11.80 0.13
CA THR A 564 9.01 -11.39 0.94
C THR A 564 8.82 -12.27 2.16
N LEU A 565 9.14 -13.55 2.08
CA LEU A 565 9.00 -14.51 3.16
C LEU A 565 9.92 -14.22 4.32
N ILE A 566 11.07 -13.66 4.05
CA ILE A 566 12.06 -13.34 5.08
C ILE A 566 11.53 -12.23 6.00
N TRP A 567 11.11 -11.07 5.44
CA TRP A 567 10.62 -9.99 6.29
C TRP A 567 9.34 -10.38 7.05
N GLU A 568 8.48 -11.17 6.43
CA GLU A 568 7.28 -11.68 7.07
C GLU A 568 7.59 -12.64 8.21
N SER A 569 8.59 -13.51 8.03
CA SER A 569 9.04 -14.42 9.09
C SER A 569 9.65 -13.65 10.25
N ILE A 570 10.48 -12.62 9.98
CA ILE A 570 11.01 -11.72 11.01
C ILE A 570 9.86 -11.12 11.84
N ASN A 571 8.84 -10.59 11.15
CA ASN A 571 7.68 -9.97 11.79
C ASN A 571 6.90 -10.98 12.65
N ARG A 572 6.62 -12.17 12.12
CA ARG A 572 5.87 -13.24 12.81
C ARG A 572 6.62 -13.85 13.99
N CYS A 573 7.95 -13.80 13.99
CA CYS A 573 8.80 -14.24 15.10
C CYS A 573 9.15 -13.11 16.09
N GLY A 574 8.43 -11.97 16.04
CA GLY A 574 8.58 -10.93 17.05
C GLY A 574 9.70 -9.92 16.82
N GLY A 575 10.25 -9.85 15.62
CA GLY A 575 11.26 -8.87 15.19
C GLY A 575 10.69 -7.75 14.34
N GLY A 576 11.53 -6.74 14.04
CA GLY A 576 11.24 -5.65 13.14
C GLY A 576 12.39 -5.38 12.17
N MET A 577 12.07 -5.00 10.93
CA MET A 577 13.06 -4.77 9.90
C MET A 577 12.68 -3.62 8.96
N ASP A 578 13.69 -3.04 8.31
CA ASP A 578 13.56 -2.15 7.17
C ASP A 578 14.42 -2.63 5.99
N TYR A 579 13.96 -2.37 4.78
CA TYR A 579 14.80 -2.49 3.59
C TYR A 579 15.78 -1.31 3.53
N VAL A 580 16.98 -1.61 3.04
CA VAL A 580 18.02 -0.61 2.76
C VAL A 580 18.62 -0.86 1.37
N SER A 581 19.21 0.18 0.78
CA SER A 581 20.01 0.10 -0.44
C SER A 581 21.50 0.25 -0.12
N GLU A 582 22.36 0.01 -1.12
CA GLU A 582 23.79 0.28 -0.98
C GLU A 582 24.06 1.76 -0.73
N ASN A 583 23.31 2.66 -1.35
CA ASN A 583 23.43 4.10 -1.10
C ASN A 583 23.13 4.47 0.36
N ILE A 584 22.12 3.82 0.96
CA ILE A 584 21.80 3.99 2.38
C ILE A 584 22.95 3.47 3.25
N ILE A 585 23.48 2.28 2.95
CA ILE A 585 24.61 1.68 3.68
C ILE A 585 25.83 2.60 3.59
N ASN A 586 26.18 3.09 2.41
CA ASN A 586 27.35 3.96 2.17
C ASN A 586 27.24 5.34 2.83
N ARG A 587 26.03 5.87 2.96
CA ARG A 587 25.74 7.13 3.66
C ARG A 587 25.57 6.97 5.17
N SER A 588 25.50 5.73 5.66
CA SER A 588 25.34 5.44 7.09
C SER A 588 26.66 5.60 7.85
N GLU A 589 26.54 6.00 9.10
CA GLU A 589 27.66 5.98 10.04
C GLU A 589 27.69 4.64 10.77
N ILE A 590 28.85 3.97 10.76
CA ILE A 590 29.04 2.73 11.52
C ILE A 590 29.58 3.08 12.92
N LYS A 591 28.77 2.80 13.95
CA LYS A 591 29.10 3.05 15.35
C LYS A 591 28.85 1.84 16.22
N LYS A 592 29.90 1.27 16.85
CA LYS A 592 29.77 0.17 17.83
C LYS A 592 28.89 -0.98 17.34
N GLY A 593 29.15 -1.47 16.15
CA GLY A 593 28.38 -2.55 15.54
C GLY A 593 26.95 -2.20 15.15
N SER A 594 26.70 -0.93 14.85
CA SER A 594 25.41 -0.49 14.36
C SER A 594 25.56 0.36 13.11
N LEU A 595 24.69 0.10 12.15
CA LEU A 595 24.47 0.92 10.96
C LEU A 595 23.51 2.03 11.35
N CYS A 596 23.98 3.27 11.36
CA CYS A 596 23.22 4.45 11.78
C CYS A 596 22.89 5.33 10.59
N PHE A 597 21.62 5.48 10.26
CA PHE A 597 21.11 6.36 9.21
C PHE A 597 20.02 7.27 9.76
N ASN A 598 20.19 8.57 9.77
CA ASN A 598 19.31 9.52 10.46
C ASN A 598 19.08 9.05 11.91
N LYS A 599 17.81 8.86 12.32
CA LYS A 599 17.47 8.31 13.65
C LYS A 599 17.43 6.79 13.70
N ARG A 600 17.62 6.09 12.57
CA ARG A 600 17.61 4.64 12.49
C ARG A 600 18.92 4.03 12.96
N LYS A 601 18.80 2.85 13.56
CA LYS A 601 19.95 2.13 14.08
C LYS A 601 19.71 0.62 13.94
N TYR A 602 20.48 -0.03 13.07
CA TYR A 602 20.39 -1.46 12.85
C TYR A 602 21.66 -2.14 13.35
N ASN A 603 21.54 -3.23 14.08
CA ASN A 603 22.67 -4.02 14.58
C ASN A 603 22.84 -5.36 13.85
N THR A 604 21.88 -5.71 12.99
CA THR A 604 21.92 -6.87 12.11
C THR A 604 21.62 -6.43 10.68
N LEU A 605 22.42 -6.91 9.73
CA LEU A 605 22.21 -6.70 8.30
C LEU A 605 22.06 -8.06 7.61
N MET A 606 20.96 -8.27 6.89
CA MET A 606 20.74 -9.45 6.08
C MET A 606 20.91 -9.12 4.61
N LEU A 607 21.70 -9.92 3.90
CA LEU A 607 21.87 -9.84 2.45
C LEU A 607 21.15 -11.04 1.84
N ILE A 608 20.14 -10.79 1.00
CA ILE A 608 19.34 -11.85 0.38
C ILE A 608 19.78 -12.03 -1.07
N ASP A 609 20.46 -13.13 -1.40
CA ASP A 609 20.90 -13.51 -2.74
C ASP A 609 21.65 -12.38 -3.49
N VAL A 610 22.50 -11.62 -2.76
CA VAL A 610 23.29 -10.51 -3.28
C VAL A 610 24.62 -11.03 -3.80
N GLU A 611 24.85 -10.95 -5.11
CA GLU A 611 26.13 -11.35 -5.75
C GLU A 611 27.09 -10.18 -5.87
N SER A 612 26.56 -9.01 -6.14
CA SER A 612 27.34 -7.82 -6.52
C SER A 612 27.19 -6.69 -5.52
N LEU A 613 28.30 -6.03 -5.19
CA LEU A 613 28.35 -4.83 -4.36
C LEU A 613 29.27 -3.79 -4.96
N HIS A 614 29.03 -2.52 -4.66
CA HIS A 614 30.09 -1.52 -4.80
C HIS A 614 31.21 -1.80 -3.80
N PRO A 615 32.50 -1.58 -4.15
CA PRO A 615 33.62 -1.78 -3.24
C PRO A 615 33.47 -1.01 -1.93
N GLU A 616 32.92 0.21 -2.00
CA GLU A 616 32.65 1.07 -0.85
C GLU A 616 31.64 0.44 0.10
N THR A 617 30.63 -0.25 -0.44
CA THR A 617 29.65 -1.01 0.37
C THR A 617 30.34 -2.20 1.06
N ALA A 618 31.15 -2.96 0.34
CA ALA A 618 31.88 -4.08 0.93
C ALA A 618 32.79 -3.62 2.09
N GLU A 619 33.47 -2.46 1.95
CA GLU A 619 34.28 -1.84 3.03
C GLU A 619 33.40 -1.45 4.23
N GLN A 620 32.22 -0.88 4.01
CA GLN A 620 31.28 -0.58 5.10
C GLN A 620 30.80 -1.84 5.81
N LEU A 621 30.53 -2.91 5.07
CA LEU A 621 30.13 -4.21 5.64
C LEU A 621 31.26 -4.80 6.51
N LEU A 622 32.51 -4.75 6.04
CA LEU A 622 33.68 -5.19 6.81
C LEU A 622 33.77 -4.39 8.13
N LYS A 623 33.72 -3.05 8.03
CA LYS A 623 33.76 -2.19 9.21
C LYS A 623 32.60 -2.45 10.17
N PHE A 624 31.41 -2.76 9.65
CA PHE A 624 30.24 -3.09 10.47
C PHE A 624 30.49 -4.35 11.30
N VAL A 625 30.99 -5.41 10.69
CA VAL A 625 31.33 -6.66 11.37
C VAL A 625 32.47 -6.46 12.38
N GLU A 626 33.56 -5.77 11.98
CA GLU A 626 34.72 -5.49 12.85
C GLU A 626 34.31 -4.74 14.13
N THR A 627 33.33 -3.85 14.04
CA THR A 627 32.88 -3.04 15.18
C THR A 627 31.79 -3.69 16.02
N GLY A 628 31.34 -4.90 15.66
CA GLY A 628 30.40 -5.73 16.44
C GLY A 628 29.02 -5.92 15.85
N GLY A 629 28.77 -5.47 14.61
CA GLY A 629 27.54 -5.74 13.88
C GLY A 629 27.46 -7.17 13.37
N LYS A 630 26.27 -7.69 13.14
CA LYS A 630 26.03 -9.04 12.62
C LYS A 630 25.57 -8.98 11.17
N ILE A 631 26.22 -9.77 10.30
CA ILE A 631 25.82 -9.97 8.91
C ILE A 631 25.30 -11.40 8.74
N VAL A 632 24.16 -11.52 8.07
CA VAL A 632 23.57 -12.81 7.64
C VAL A 632 23.43 -12.78 6.13
N CYS A 633 24.25 -13.56 5.43
CA CYS A 633 24.10 -13.79 3.99
C CYS A 633 23.19 -15.00 3.77
N ILE A 634 22.15 -14.81 2.98
CA ILE A 634 21.18 -15.86 2.63
C ILE A 634 21.36 -16.17 1.14
N ASP A 635 21.62 -17.42 0.79
CA ASP A 635 21.81 -17.98 -0.55
C ASP A 635 23.17 -17.64 -1.19
N THR A 636 23.62 -16.40 -1.14
CA THR A 636 24.85 -15.96 -1.80
C THR A 636 25.68 -15.02 -0.92
N ILE A 637 26.99 -15.14 -1.02
CA ILE A 637 27.95 -14.19 -0.45
C ILE A 637 28.47 -13.32 -1.60
N PRO A 638 28.42 -11.99 -1.51
CA PRO A 638 28.87 -11.11 -2.58
C PRO A 638 30.35 -11.36 -2.97
N TYR A 639 30.62 -11.43 -4.28
CA TYR A 639 31.94 -11.78 -4.81
C TYR A 639 32.40 -10.93 -5.98
N GLN A 640 31.58 -10.01 -6.48
CA GLN A 640 31.90 -9.15 -7.62
C GLN A 640 31.39 -7.73 -7.45
N SER A 641 31.87 -6.81 -8.30
CA SER A 641 31.43 -5.40 -8.30
C SER A 641 30.38 -5.13 -9.37
N LEU A 642 29.68 -3.98 -9.21
CA LEU A 642 28.69 -3.45 -10.15
C LEU A 642 29.31 -2.49 -11.17
N GLY A 643 28.65 -2.38 -12.34
CA GLY A 643 28.92 -1.41 -13.37
C GLY A 643 30.10 -1.70 -14.28
N LEU A 644 30.11 -1.05 -15.46
CA LEU A 644 31.09 -1.20 -16.52
C LEU A 644 32.17 -0.12 -16.41
N ARG A 645 32.97 -0.11 -15.37
CA ARG A 645 34.12 0.80 -15.23
C ARG A 645 35.40 0.15 -15.76
N LYS A 646 36.34 0.96 -16.29
CA LYS A 646 37.58 0.45 -16.90
C LYS A 646 38.38 -0.52 -16.03
N ASN A 647 38.26 -0.44 -14.71
CA ASN A 647 38.97 -1.32 -13.76
C ASN A 647 38.04 -2.30 -13.04
N TYR A 648 36.95 -2.74 -13.67
CA TYR A 648 35.96 -3.60 -12.99
C TYR A 648 36.57 -4.92 -12.45
N ALA A 649 37.54 -5.51 -13.12
CA ALA A 649 38.20 -6.73 -12.65
C ALA A 649 39.00 -6.52 -11.33
N GLU A 650 39.61 -5.35 -11.16
CA GLU A 650 40.25 -4.96 -9.89
C GLU A 650 39.21 -4.73 -8.79
N ARG A 651 38.10 -4.10 -9.15
CA ARG A 651 37.00 -3.87 -8.24
C ARG A 651 36.32 -5.16 -7.79
N ASP A 652 36.15 -6.15 -8.69
CA ASP A 652 35.67 -7.50 -8.37
C ASP A 652 36.62 -8.16 -7.35
N SER A 653 37.89 -8.11 -7.62
CA SER A 653 38.93 -8.66 -6.73
C SER A 653 38.90 -8.01 -5.35
N LEU A 654 38.65 -6.68 -5.30
CA LEU A 654 38.54 -5.94 -4.05
C LEU A 654 37.29 -6.33 -3.25
N VAL A 655 36.12 -6.42 -3.90
CA VAL A 655 34.88 -6.87 -3.24
C VAL A 655 35.08 -8.26 -2.65
N LYS A 656 35.56 -9.20 -3.47
CA LYS A 656 35.81 -10.58 -3.04
C LYS A 656 36.76 -10.64 -1.84
N ALA A 657 37.93 -9.99 -1.92
CA ALA A 657 38.90 -10.00 -0.84
C ALA A 657 38.38 -9.32 0.45
N THR A 658 37.52 -8.30 0.31
CA THR A 658 36.94 -7.61 1.45
C THR A 658 35.88 -8.47 2.13
N MET A 659 35.04 -9.16 1.36
CA MET A 659 34.06 -10.10 1.91
C MET A 659 34.74 -11.32 2.55
N GLU A 660 35.82 -11.85 1.97
CA GLU A 660 36.63 -12.92 2.57
C GLU A 660 37.22 -12.49 3.93
N LYS A 661 37.61 -11.23 4.12
CA LYS A 661 38.01 -10.70 5.43
C LYS A 661 36.81 -10.61 6.39
N ALA A 662 35.66 -10.15 5.93
CA ALA A 662 34.45 -10.10 6.76
C ALA A 662 34.04 -11.50 7.28
N MET A 663 34.15 -12.52 6.45
CA MET A 663 33.87 -13.93 6.80
C MET A 663 34.79 -14.50 7.89
N GLN A 664 35.96 -13.90 8.16
CA GLN A 664 36.85 -14.31 9.25
C GLN A 664 36.25 -14.09 10.65
N HIS A 665 35.24 -13.21 10.74
CA HIS A 665 34.51 -12.92 11.97
C HIS A 665 33.35 -13.92 12.18
N GLN A 666 33.66 -15.21 12.35
CA GLN A 666 32.67 -16.32 12.36
C GLN A 666 31.56 -16.19 13.41
N ASP A 667 31.76 -15.42 14.46
CA ASP A 667 30.74 -15.12 15.48
C ASP A 667 29.72 -14.05 15.06
N ARG A 668 29.96 -13.35 13.96
CA ARG A 668 29.18 -12.21 13.47
C ARG A 668 28.88 -12.26 11.98
N PHE A 669 29.52 -13.11 11.24
CA PHE A 669 29.25 -13.33 9.82
C PHE A 669 28.72 -14.75 9.63
N VAL A 670 27.44 -14.83 9.23
CA VAL A 670 26.68 -16.07 9.08
C VAL A 670 26.30 -16.25 7.62
N PHE A 671 26.52 -17.43 7.08
CA PHE A 671 26.01 -17.84 5.78
C PHE A 671 24.99 -18.96 5.95
N VAL A 672 23.83 -18.83 5.33
CA VAL A 672 22.76 -19.84 5.37
C VAL A 672 22.12 -20.00 4.00
N GLU A 673 21.72 -21.23 3.70
CA GLU A 673 20.91 -21.50 2.52
C GLU A 673 19.43 -21.38 2.86
N PRO A 674 18.60 -20.80 1.96
CA PRO A 674 17.18 -20.71 2.17
C PRO A 674 16.52 -22.08 2.01
N PRO A 675 15.47 -22.40 2.77
CA PRO A 675 14.74 -23.64 2.61
C PRO A 675 13.87 -23.59 1.34
N GLN A 676 13.50 -24.77 0.81
CA GLN A 676 12.55 -24.86 -0.31
C GLN A 676 11.10 -24.52 0.12
N LYS A 677 10.77 -24.73 1.38
CA LYS A 677 9.46 -24.45 2.02
C LYS A 677 9.64 -24.33 3.52
N GLY A 678 8.61 -23.84 4.23
CA GLY A 678 8.66 -23.73 5.69
C GLY A 678 9.58 -22.59 6.17
N PHE A 679 9.53 -21.44 5.49
CA PHE A 679 10.38 -20.29 5.81
C PHE A 679 10.17 -19.76 7.23
N LEU A 680 8.95 -19.84 7.76
CA LEU A 680 8.67 -19.39 9.11
C LEU A 680 9.39 -20.23 10.17
N ASP A 681 9.25 -21.56 10.11
CA ASP A 681 9.90 -22.48 11.05
C ASP A 681 11.44 -22.43 10.91
N TRP A 682 11.90 -22.29 9.68
CA TRP A 682 13.33 -22.11 9.39
C TRP A 682 13.87 -20.82 10.01
N TYR A 683 13.16 -19.68 9.86
CA TYR A 683 13.61 -18.43 10.43
C TYR A 683 13.52 -18.43 11.96
N ASP A 684 12.48 -19.01 12.54
CA ASP A 684 12.34 -19.18 13.98
C ASP A 684 13.54 -19.93 14.57
N SER A 685 13.91 -21.05 13.95
CA SER A 685 15.11 -21.82 14.31
C SER A 685 16.41 -21.02 14.16
N LEU A 686 16.56 -20.29 13.03
CA LEU A 686 17.73 -19.46 12.76
C LEU A 686 17.84 -18.31 13.76
N MET A 687 16.72 -17.68 14.12
CA MET A 687 16.66 -16.56 15.06
C MET A 687 17.25 -16.96 16.43
N TYR A 688 16.88 -18.12 16.95
CA TYR A 688 17.43 -18.60 18.21
C TYR A 688 18.87 -19.11 18.09
N ALA A 689 19.18 -19.87 17.03
CA ALA A 689 20.52 -20.41 16.82
C ALA A 689 21.58 -19.29 16.70
N GLU A 690 21.23 -18.21 16.00
CA GLU A 690 22.11 -17.08 15.73
C GLU A 690 21.91 -15.88 16.66
N ASN A 691 21.00 -16.00 17.63
CA ASN A 691 20.64 -14.91 18.55
C ASN A 691 20.31 -13.61 17.80
N LEU A 692 19.42 -13.70 16.79
CA LEU A 692 18.98 -12.56 16.02
C LEU A 692 18.03 -11.68 16.84
N PRO A 693 17.98 -10.35 16.58
CA PRO A 693 17.16 -9.44 17.36
C PRO A 693 15.67 -9.75 17.25
N HIS A 694 15.01 -9.82 18.40
CA HIS A 694 13.56 -9.84 18.54
C HIS A 694 13.18 -9.17 19.88
N TYR A 695 12.00 -8.60 19.93
CA TYR A 695 11.47 -7.92 21.14
C TYR A 695 10.24 -8.60 21.72
N LEU A 696 9.65 -9.51 20.98
CA LEU A 696 8.62 -10.44 21.44
C LEU A 696 9.14 -11.87 21.28
N ASP A 697 8.93 -12.69 22.30
CA ASP A 697 9.13 -14.13 22.20
C ASP A 697 7.75 -14.77 22.00
N ILE A 698 7.49 -15.24 20.80
CA ILE A 698 6.19 -15.76 20.35
C ILE A 698 6.26 -17.28 20.32
N GLU A 699 5.53 -17.92 21.25
CA GLU A 699 5.45 -19.38 21.30
C GLU A 699 4.67 -19.89 20.08
N SER A 700 5.32 -20.69 19.26
CA SER A 700 4.78 -21.27 18.03
C SER A 700 4.26 -20.22 17.04
N PRO A 701 5.14 -19.43 16.40
CA PRO A 701 4.74 -18.48 15.38
C PRO A 701 3.91 -19.14 14.27
N ASN A 702 2.93 -18.43 13.72
CA ASN A 702 2.06 -18.95 12.66
C ASN A 702 1.89 -17.95 11.52
N PRO A 703 1.47 -18.40 10.32
CA PRO A 703 1.38 -17.55 9.13
C PRO A 703 0.39 -16.38 9.22
N PHE A 704 -0.52 -16.38 10.18
CA PHE A 704 -1.64 -15.45 10.23
C PHE A 704 -1.52 -14.37 11.29
N VAL A 705 -0.70 -14.59 12.33
CA VAL A 705 -0.48 -13.61 13.37
C VAL A 705 0.77 -12.79 13.08
N MET A 706 0.58 -11.50 12.90
CA MET A 706 1.63 -10.51 12.62
C MET A 706 1.64 -9.43 13.69
N GLN A 707 2.78 -8.74 13.85
CA GLN A 707 2.92 -7.67 14.82
C GLN A 707 3.84 -6.55 14.34
N ASN A 708 3.64 -5.34 14.86
CA ASN A 708 4.56 -4.22 14.69
C ASN A 708 4.75 -3.48 16.00
N ARG A 709 5.97 -2.95 16.22
CA ARG A 709 6.31 -2.14 17.37
C ARG A 709 6.61 -0.71 16.99
N TYR A 710 6.12 0.24 17.79
CA TYR A 710 6.38 1.67 17.66
C TYR A 710 6.77 2.26 19.01
N THR A 711 7.67 3.24 19.00
CA THR A 711 8.09 3.99 20.20
C THR A 711 7.59 5.42 20.11
N THR A 712 6.85 5.90 21.07
CA THR A 712 6.34 7.27 21.16
C THR A 712 7.39 8.25 21.66
N ASP A 713 7.17 9.57 21.47
CA ASP A 713 8.14 10.60 21.88
C ASP A 713 8.34 10.68 23.41
N ASP A 714 7.33 10.32 24.21
CA ASP A 714 7.46 10.18 25.66
C ASP A 714 8.17 8.89 26.07
N GLY A 715 8.49 8.02 25.09
CA GLY A 715 9.15 6.73 25.26
C GLY A 715 8.22 5.62 25.76
N SER A 716 6.90 5.77 25.63
CA SER A 716 5.96 4.65 25.72
C SER A 716 6.12 3.77 24.48
N GLU A 717 5.65 2.53 24.56
CA GLU A 717 5.76 1.56 23.47
C GLU A 717 4.39 1.12 23.04
N ILE A 718 4.19 1.01 21.75
CA ILE A 718 2.95 0.52 21.13
C ILE A 718 3.26 -0.75 20.37
N ILE A 719 2.47 -1.78 20.56
CA ILE A 719 2.53 -3.02 19.78
C ILE A 719 1.15 -3.26 19.18
N LEU A 720 1.10 -3.34 17.87
CA LEU A 720 -0.08 -3.79 17.14
C LEU A 720 0.08 -5.27 16.84
N LEU A 721 -0.94 -6.06 17.18
CA LEU A 721 -1.01 -7.50 16.95
C LEU A 721 -2.27 -7.78 16.13
N CYS A 722 -2.15 -8.50 15.01
CA CYS A 722 -3.27 -8.79 14.12
C CYS A 722 -3.33 -10.28 13.76
N ASN A 723 -4.55 -10.85 13.79
CA ASN A 723 -4.86 -12.12 13.13
C ASN A 723 -5.43 -11.84 11.74
N SER A 724 -4.72 -12.23 10.70
CA SER A 724 -5.12 -12.04 9.31
C SER A 724 -5.88 -13.23 8.70
N HIS A 725 -6.38 -14.15 9.52
CA HIS A 725 -7.27 -15.24 9.06
C HIS A 725 -8.73 -14.80 9.15
N ARG A 726 -9.49 -15.00 8.05
CA ARG A 726 -10.90 -14.56 7.99
C ARG A 726 -11.82 -15.37 8.90
N TYR A 727 -11.55 -16.65 9.10
CA TYR A 727 -12.46 -17.58 9.78
C TYR A 727 -11.90 -18.22 11.05
N ASN A 728 -10.58 -18.39 11.14
CA ASN A 728 -9.98 -19.12 12.24
C ASN A 728 -9.42 -18.16 13.30
N ALA A 729 -9.72 -18.50 14.55
CA ALA A 729 -9.03 -17.91 15.68
C ALA A 729 -7.65 -18.56 15.87
N HIS A 730 -6.70 -17.79 16.40
CA HIS A 730 -5.35 -18.28 16.70
C HIS A 730 -4.99 -17.95 18.14
N GLN A 731 -4.66 -18.99 18.89
CA GLN A 731 -4.11 -18.84 20.23
C GLN A 731 -2.59 -18.68 20.14
N THR A 732 -2.05 -17.64 20.76
CA THR A 732 -0.61 -17.37 20.79
C THR A 732 -0.19 -16.86 22.16
N LYS A 733 0.85 -17.46 22.76
CA LYS A 733 1.48 -16.95 23.95
C LYS A 733 2.65 -16.07 23.57
N ILE A 734 2.66 -14.87 24.10
CA ILE A 734 3.70 -13.86 23.84
C ILE A 734 4.36 -13.47 25.16
N THR A 735 5.69 -13.56 25.19
CA THR A 735 6.51 -13.03 26.27
C THR A 735 7.14 -11.71 25.82
N PHE A 736 6.84 -10.65 26.54
CA PHE A 736 7.37 -9.32 26.26
C PHE A 736 8.73 -9.13 26.91
N SER A 737 9.68 -8.61 26.15
CA SER A 737 11.03 -8.38 26.66
C SER A 737 11.03 -7.43 27.87
N LYS A 738 12.03 -7.55 28.74
CA LYS A 738 12.20 -6.65 29.90
C LYS A 738 12.34 -5.18 29.51
N ALA A 739 12.82 -4.91 28.30
CA ALA A 739 12.89 -3.55 27.76
C ALA A 739 11.50 -2.93 27.58
N LEU A 740 10.47 -3.73 27.30
CA LEU A 740 9.08 -3.30 27.16
C LEU A 740 8.37 -3.20 28.52
N THR A 741 8.57 -4.17 29.42
CA THR A 741 7.79 -4.30 30.64
C THR A 741 8.37 -3.56 31.86
N HIS A 742 9.70 -3.30 31.89
CA HIS A 742 10.34 -2.73 33.07
C HIS A 742 9.82 -1.32 33.42
N LYS A 743 9.22 -1.18 34.59
CA LYS A 743 8.60 0.05 35.14
C LYS A 743 7.52 0.65 34.21
N ARG A 744 6.86 -0.18 33.41
CA ARG A 744 5.73 0.20 32.56
C ARG A 744 4.50 -0.62 32.90
N GLN A 745 3.33 -0.02 32.70
CA GLN A 745 2.05 -0.71 32.78
C GLN A 745 1.64 -1.16 31.40
N ALA A 746 1.33 -2.45 31.24
CA ALA A 746 0.76 -2.99 30.03
C ALA A 746 -0.74 -2.68 29.96
N GLN A 747 -1.19 -2.08 28.87
CA GLN A 747 -2.57 -1.70 28.63
C GLN A 747 -3.02 -2.21 27.26
N ILE A 748 -4.32 -2.48 27.13
CA ILE A 748 -5.00 -2.63 25.84
C ILE A 748 -5.76 -1.33 25.57
N TRP A 749 -5.54 -0.75 24.39
CA TRP A 749 -6.35 0.33 23.87
C TRP A 749 -7.27 -0.24 22.79
N ASN A 750 -8.57 -0.24 23.06
CA ASN A 750 -9.54 -0.86 22.18
C ASN A 750 -9.76 0.00 20.93
N LEU A 751 -9.34 -0.50 19.77
CA LEU A 751 -9.46 0.21 18.49
C LEU A 751 -10.92 0.41 18.05
N GLN A 752 -11.85 -0.45 18.49
CA GLN A 752 -13.28 -0.34 18.14
C GLN A 752 -14.02 0.69 19.00
N THR A 753 -13.79 0.66 20.31
CA THR A 753 -14.56 1.48 21.28
C THR A 753 -13.81 2.73 21.74
N GLY A 754 -12.47 2.75 21.63
CA GLY A 754 -11.62 3.80 22.19
C GLY A 754 -11.35 3.65 23.69
N GLU A 755 -11.81 2.59 24.33
CA GLU A 755 -11.60 2.33 25.76
C GLU A 755 -10.23 1.72 26.03
N ARG A 756 -9.79 1.75 27.28
CA ARG A 756 -8.53 1.13 27.68
C ARG A 756 -8.65 0.25 28.92
N PHE A 757 -7.80 -0.76 28.99
CA PHE A 757 -7.79 -1.80 30.01
C PHE A 757 -6.38 -2.11 30.48
N THR A 758 -6.23 -2.67 31.67
CA THR A 758 -4.98 -3.28 32.11
C THR A 758 -4.83 -4.67 31.48
N LEU A 759 -3.73 -4.92 30.80
CA LEU A 759 -3.37 -6.27 30.35
C LEU A 759 -2.70 -7.02 31.52
N PRO A 760 -3.28 -8.11 32.03
CA PRO A 760 -2.74 -8.86 33.19
C PRO A 760 -1.63 -9.80 32.74
N LEU A 761 -0.37 -9.30 32.67
CA LEU A 761 0.79 -10.14 32.40
C LEU A 761 1.09 -11.05 33.59
N ASP A 762 1.57 -12.26 33.32
CA ASP A 762 2.10 -13.18 34.33
C ASP A 762 3.46 -12.71 34.89
N GLU A 763 4.03 -13.49 35.84
CA GLU A 763 5.30 -13.17 36.50
C GLU A 763 6.49 -13.12 35.53
N ASN A 764 6.39 -13.79 34.39
CA ASN A 764 7.40 -13.81 33.33
C ASN A 764 7.23 -12.66 32.32
N GLY A 765 6.17 -11.86 32.44
CA GLY A 765 5.81 -10.82 31.49
C GLY A 765 5.12 -11.37 30.25
N SER A 766 4.41 -12.50 30.37
CA SER A 766 3.74 -13.16 29.26
C SER A 766 2.22 -12.99 29.34
N TYR A 767 1.56 -13.14 28.20
CA TYR A 767 0.10 -13.26 28.10
C TYR A 767 -0.24 -14.18 26.92
N THR A 768 -1.28 -14.99 27.09
CA THR A 768 -1.83 -15.84 26.03
C THR A 768 -3.02 -15.15 25.39
N PHE A 769 -2.82 -14.67 24.17
CA PHE A 769 -3.89 -14.10 23.37
C PHE A 769 -4.66 -15.22 22.67
N ASP A 770 -5.97 -15.09 22.63
CA ASP A 770 -6.87 -15.88 21.78
C ASP A 770 -7.50 -14.93 20.79
N LEU A 771 -6.79 -14.70 19.69
CA LEU A 771 -7.20 -13.74 18.65
C LEU A 771 -8.27 -14.35 17.77
N GLY A 772 -9.48 -13.81 17.81
CA GLY A 772 -10.55 -14.16 16.91
C GLY A 772 -10.23 -13.87 15.45
N PRO A 773 -11.08 -14.34 14.51
CA PRO A 773 -10.91 -14.03 13.09
C PRO A 773 -10.86 -12.53 12.83
N VAL A 774 -9.88 -12.05 12.05
CA VAL A 774 -9.68 -10.63 11.72
C VAL A 774 -9.53 -9.71 12.94
N GLU A 775 -9.19 -10.25 14.11
CA GLU A 775 -9.04 -9.48 15.33
C GLU A 775 -7.67 -8.79 15.38
N SER A 776 -7.67 -7.55 15.89
CA SER A 776 -6.47 -6.75 16.09
C SER A 776 -6.47 -6.17 17.50
N VAL A 777 -5.32 -6.24 18.16
CA VAL A 777 -5.13 -5.77 19.53
C VAL A 777 -4.01 -4.73 19.55
N LEU A 778 -4.29 -3.56 20.12
CA LEU A 778 -3.30 -2.52 20.36
C LEU A 778 -2.84 -2.55 21.82
N ILE A 779 -1.59 -2.94 22.04
CA ILE A 779 -0.96 -3.05 23.34
C ILE A 779 -0.09 -1.81 23.56
N VAL A 780 -0.27 -1.14 24.69
CA VAL A 780 0.50 0.07 25.03
C VAL A 780 1.22 -0.14 26.36
N PHE A 781 2.54 0.05 26.36
CA PHE A 781 3.38 0.01 27.56
C PHE A 781 3.71 1.45 27.97
N GLY A 782 2.93 2.00 28.90
CA GLY A 782 3.06 3.37 29.39
C GLY A 782 3.99 3.50 30.58
N LYS A 783 4.76 4.59 30.64
CA LYS A 783 5.64 4.92 31.77
C LYS A 783 4.90 5.40 33.02
N SER A 784 3.75 6.03 32.84
CA SER A 784 2.90 6.45 33.96
C SER A 784 1.98 5.30 34.38
N LYS A 785 1.80 5.12 35.68
CA LYS A 785 0.78 4.21 36.22
C LYS A 785 -0.57 4.94 36.09
N SER A 786 -1.37 4.53 35.12
CA SER A 786 -2.78 4.93 35.07
C SER A 786 -3.52 4.35 36.28
N GLN A 787 -4.45 5.12 36.83
CA GLN A 787 -5.25 4.69 37.95
C GLN A 787 -6.09 3.47 37.55
N ASN A 788 -6.45 2.63 38.52
CA ASN A 788 -7.30 1.45 38.49
C ASN A 788 -8.14 1.27 37.20
N LEU A 789 -7.48 0.84 36.15
CA LEU A 789 -8.18 0.48 34.90
C LEU A 789 -8.84 -0.89 35.05
N PRO A 790 -9.99 -1.13 34.42
CA PRO A 790 -10.58 -2.47 34.36
C PRO A 790 -9.58 -3.46 33.72
N ILE A 791 -9.64 -4.71 34.17
CA ILE A 791 -8.78 -5.76 33.63
C ILE A 791 -9.31 -6.21 32.27
N TRP A 792 -8.42 -6.39 31.31
CA TRP A 792 -8.75 -6.98 30.02
C TRP A 792 -9.18 -8.43 30.17
N GLN A 793 -10.43 -8.71 29.83
CA GLN A 793 -11.02 -10.04 29.86
C GLN A 793 -12.03 -10.19 28.71
N PRO A 794 -11.60 -10.72 27.56
CA PRO A 794 -12.51 -10.94 26.42
C PRO A 794 -13.68 -11.87 26.78
N LEU A 795 -14.90 -11.55 26.33
CA LEU A 795 -16.11 -12.34 26.59
C LEU A 795 -15.94 -13.80 26.16
N TYR A 796 -15.29 -14.03 25.02
CA TYR A 796 -15.03 -15.38 24.54
C TYR A 796 -14.26 -16.25 25.56
N GLN A 797 -13.26 -15.72 26.22
CA GLN A 797 -12.51 -16.47 27.23
C GLN A 797 -13.38 -16.81 28.46
N VAL A 798 -14.40 -16.03 28.73
CA VAL A 798 -15.34 -16.29 29.83
C VAL A 798 -16.30 -17.41 29.48
N ILE A 799 -16.84 -17.43 28.25
CA ILE A 799 -17.92 -18.35 27.86
C ILE A 799 -17.42 -19.70 27.34
N LYS A 800 -16.16 -19.82 26.88
CA LYS A 800 -15.67 -21.02 26.18
C LYS A 800 -15.78 -22.33 26.96
N GLU A 801 -15.77 -22.27 28.29
CA GLU A 801 -15.89 -23.42 29.18
C GLU A 801 -17.30 -23.56 29.79
N MET A 802 -18.27 -22.73 29.34
CA MET A 802 -19.62 -22.70 29.91
C MET A 802 -20.58 -23.58 29.12
N PRO A 803 -21.58 -24.14 29.79
CA PRO A 803 -22.67 -24.82 29.08
C PRO A 803 -23.46 -23.82 28.26
N ALA A 804 -23.74 -24.20 27.01
CA ALA A 804 -24.49 -23.41 26.06
C ALA A 804 -25.97 -23.83 26.04
N ILE A 805 -26.86 -22.87 25.90
CA ILE A 805 -28.27 -23.09 25.51
C ILE A 805 -28.32 -22.87 24.01
N ASP A 806 -28.66 -23.93 23.24
CA ASP A 806 -28.69 -23.87 21.77
C ASP A 806 -29.97 -23.15 21.31
N LEU A 807 -29.78 -22.08 20.55
CA LEU A 807 -30.84 -21.30 19.89
C LEU A 807 -30.78 -21.40 18.36
N SER A 808 -30.11 -22.38 17.79
CA SER A 808 -29.82 -22.45 16.34
C SER A 808 -31.02 -22.80 15.46
N LYS A 809 -32.21 -23.16 16.03
CA LYS A 809 -33.39 -23.64 15.30
C LYS A 809 -34.58 -22.70 15.44
N ASP A 810 -35.56 -22.87 14.58
CA ASP A 810 -36.86 -22.24 14.65
C ASP A 810 -36.83 -20.71 14.71
N TRP A 811 -36.38 -20.08 13.62
CA TRP A 811 -36.31 -18.65 13.48
C TRP A 811 -37.36 -18.10 12.50
N ASP A 812 -38.10 -17.09 12.90
CA ASP A 812 -38.92 -16.28 12.00
C ASP A 812 -38.06 -15.29 11.25
N ILE A 813 -38.15 -15.28 9.91
CA ILE A 813 -37.28 -14.54 9.03
C ILE A 813 -38.05 -13.49 8.24
N THR A 814 -37.52 -12.30 8.17
CA THR A 814 -37.97 -11.29 7.20
C THR A 814 -36.78 -10.90 6.31
N LEU A 815 -36.89 -11.12 5.01
CA LEU A 815 -35.93 -10.71 4.00
C LEU A 815 -36.32 -9.30 3.50
N CYS A 816 -35.50 -8.30 3.81
CA CYS A 816 -35.68 -6.93 3.37
C CYS A 816 -34.78 -6.66 2.17
N TYR A 817 -35.33 -6.61 0.96
CA TYR A 817 -34.57 -6.43 -0.29
C TYR A 817 -34.24 -4.95 -0.50
N SER A 818 -32.97 -4.61 -0.55
CA SER A 818 -32.51 -3.19 -0.65
C SER A 818 -32.92 -2.51 -1.95
N LEU A 819 -32.92 -3.23 -3.08
CA LEU A 819 -33.18 -2.62 -4.40
C LEU A 819 -34.66 -2.71 -4.82
N LEU A 820 -35.39 -3.66 -4.31
CA LEU A 820 -36.81 -3.85 -4.63
C LEU A 820 -37.71 -3.09 -3.69
N HIS A 821 -37.19 -2.62 -2.55
CA HIS A 821 -37.95 -2.01 -1.46
C HIS A 821 -39.13 -2.90 -1.02
N ASP A 822 -38.92 -4.21 -1.07
CA ASP A 822 -39.91 -5.24 -0.76
C ASP A 822 -39.43 -6.10 0.41
N THR A 823 -40.34 -6.77 1.05
CA THR A 823 -40.09 -7.66 2.17
C THR A 823 -40.80 -9.00 1.97
N THR A 824 -40.11 -10.08 2.28
CA THR A 824 -40.68 -11.43 2.26
C THR A 824 -40.49 -12.08 3.62
N SER A 825 -41.57 -12.58 4.21
CA SER A 825 -41.51 -13.35 5.47
C SER A 825 -41.50 -14.84 5.19
N THR A 826 -40.66 -15.56 5.95
CA THR A 826 -40.53 -17.02 5.89
C THR A 826 -40.13 -17.56 7.26
N HIS A 827 -39.97 -18.85 7.40
CA HIS A 827 -39.49 -19.49 8.61
C HIS A 827 -38.35 -20.45 8.27
N PHE A 828 -37.29 -20.44 9.10
CA PHE A 828 -36.17 -21.36 8.97
C PHE A 828 -36.12 -22.32 10.16
N ASP A 829 -36.40 -23.59 9.95
CA ASP A 829 -36.27 -24.65 10.95
C ASP A 829 -34.82 -24.79 11.39
N THR A 830 -33.87 -24.56 10.48
CA THR A 830 -32.41 -24.59 10.72
C THR A 830 -31.73 -23.46 9.96
N LEU A 831 -30.64 -22.96 10.52
CA LEU A 831 -29.80 -21.95 9.86
C LEU A 831 -29.00 -22.59 8.72
N PHE A 832 -28.84 -21.85 7.64
CA PHE A 832 -28.05 -22.25 6.49
C PHE A 832 -27.48 -21.02 5.74
N ASP A 833 -26.51 -21.26 4.88
CA ASP A 833 -25.98 -20.22 4.00
C ASP A 833 -26.95 -19.95 2.85
N LEU A 834 -27.45 -18.73 2.74
CA LEU A 834 -28.44 -18.36 1.71
C LEU A 834 -27.88 -18.52 0.30
N LYS A 835 -26.57 -18.49 0.10
CA LYS A 835 -25.96 -18.71 -1.23
C LYS A 835 -26.20 -20.11 -1.77
N ASP A 836 -26.45 -21.09 -0.90
CA ASP A 836 -26.66 -22.51 -1.26
C ASP A 836 -28.12 -22.81 -1.62
N SER A 837 -29.02 -21.82 -1.54
CA SER A 837 -30.43 -21.92 -1.92
C SER A 837 -30.68 -21.17 -3.24
N GLU A 838 -31.27 -21.88 -4.23
CA GLU A 838 -31.67 -21.27 -5.49
C GLU A 838 -32.62 -20.08 -5.29
N ALA A 839 -33.47 -20.13 -4.26
CA ALA A 839 -34.43 -19.07 -3.95
C ALA A 839 -33.77 -17.80 -3.42
N TYR A 840 -32.63 -17.93 -2.76
CA TYR A 840 -32.02 -16.82 -2.02
C TYR A 840 -30.59 -16.48 -2.45
N GLN A 841 -29.93 -17.28 -3.29
CA GLN A 841 -28.52 -17.12 -3.65
C GLN A 841 -28.14 -15.72 -4.22
N HIS A 842 -29.11 -15.01 -4.74
CA HIS A 842 -28.96 -13.65 -5.28
C HIS A 842 -29.59 -12.57 -4.39
N PHE A 843 -29.90 -12.90 -3.15
CA PHE A 843 -30.42 -11.91 -2.19
C PHE A 843 -29.39 -10.80 -1.96
N CYS A 844 -29.87 -9.56 -1.82
CA CYS A 844 -29.10 -8.42 -1.32
C CYS A 844 -29.99 -7.56 -0.43
N GLY A 845 -29.53 -7.28 0.78
CA GLY A 845 -30.32 -6.54 1.74
C GLY A 845 -30.03 -6.91 3.18
N THR A 846 -31.03 -6.75 4.02
CA THR A 846 -30.97 -7.11 5.44
C THR A 846 -31.90 -8.30 5.72
N ILE A 847 -31.34 -9.33 6.32
CA ILE A 847 -32.06 -10.50 6.81
C ILE A 847 -32.35 -10.25 8.29
N VAL A 848 -33.62 -10.25 8.66
CA VAL A 848 -34.06 -10.06 10.05
C VAL A 848 -34.51 -11.40 10.61
N TYR A 849 -33.77 -11.89 11.59
CA TYR A 849 -34.08 -13.11 12.34
C TYR A 849 -34.80 -12.74 13.64
N ARG A 850 -35.94 -13.33 13.95
CA ARG A 850 -36.69 -13.10 15.19
C ARG A 850 -36.95 -14.36 15.94
N LYS A 851 -36.85 -14.26 17.28
CA LYS A 851 -37.15 -15.34 18.19
C LYS A 851 -37.53 -14.78 19.55
N THR A 852 -38.58 -15.32 20.16
CA THR A 852 -38.95 -15.03 21.55
C THR A 852 -38.36 -16.09 22.46
N ILE A 853 -37.70 -15.66 23.53
CA ILE A 853 -37.13 -16.54 24.55
C ILE A 853 -37.68 -16.17 25.94
N HIS A 854 -37.83 -17.16 26.80
CA HIS A 854 -38.36 -16.98 28.16
C HIS A 854 -37.25 -16.99 29.21
N PHE A 855 -37.24 -16.01 30.09
CA PHE A 855 -36.36 -15.94 31.26
C PHE A 855 -37.16 -15.89 32.54
N ASP A 856 -36.71 -16.72 33.55
CA ASP A 856 -37.30 -16.72 34.91
C ASP A 856 -36.62 -15.63 35.77
N THR A 857 -37.39 -14.94 36.63
CA THR A 857 -36.99 -13.83 37.48
C THR A 857 -35.76 -14.06 38.31
N ASP A 858 -35.50 -15.26 38.78
CA ASP A 858 -34.38 -15.60 39.63
C ASP A 858 -33.02 -15.56 38.93
N GLY A 859 -33.00 -15.50 37.58
CA GLY A 859 -31.80 -15.52 36.76
C GLY A 859 -31.40 -14.13 36.18
N VAL A 860 -32.35 -13.28 35.85
CA VAL A 860 -32.10 -12.04 35.05
C VAL A 860 -31.19 -11.02 35.77
N HIS A 861 -31.27 -10.89 37.07
CA HIS A 861 -30.48 -9.92 37.84
C HIS A 861 -29.26 -10.49 38.53
N THR A 862 -29.03 -11.81 38.46
CA THR A 862 -27.94 -12.47 39.18
C THR A 862 -26.79 -12.92 38.30
N VAL A 863 -27.00 -13.05 37.00
CA VAL A 863 -26.04 -13.54 36.00
C VAL A 863 -25.94 -12.57 34.81
N SER A 864 -24.79 -12.53 34.19
CA SER A 864 -24.65 -11.93 32.85
C SER A 864 -25.06 -12.92 31.79
N THR A 865 -25.78 -12.44 30.80
CA THR A 865 -26.28 -13.28 29.68
C THR A 865 -25.62 -12.86 28.37
N ILE A 866 -24.90 -13.79 27.77
CA ILE A 866 -24.09 -13.58 26.58
C ILE A 866 -24.69 -14.38 25.42
N LEU A 867 -24.96 -13.69 24.32
CA LEU A 867 -25.42 -14.26 23.06
C LEU A 867 -24.27 -14.36 22.08
N ASP A 868 -23.97 -15.57 21.62
CA ASP A 868 -22.99 -15.86 20.57
C ASP A 868 -23.75 -16.33 19.33
N LEU A 869 -23.61 -15.58 18.22
CA LEU A 869 -24.27 -15.88 16.96
C LEU A 869 -23.52 -16.94 16.13
N GLY A 870 -22.35 -17.37 16.59
CA GLY A 870 -21.48 -18.26 15.81
C GLY A 870 -20.98 -17.55 14.55
N LEU A 871 -21.03 -18.25 13.41
CA LEU A 871 -20.61 -17.70 12.12
C LEU A 871 -21.71 -16.84 11.51
N VAL A 872 -21.37 -15.59 11.18
CA VAL A 872 -22.26 -14.65 10.50
C VAL A 872 -21.53 -14.04 9.32
N GLU A 873 -22.11 -14.13 8.15
CA GLU A 873 -21.64 -13.55 6.90
C GLU A 873 -22.44 -12.30 6.55
N GLY A 874 -21.87 -11.16 6.93
CA GLY A 874 -22.46 -9.83 6.86
C GLY A 874 -22.20 -9.01 8.12
N VAL A 875 -22.80 -7.83 8.19
CA VAL A 875 -22.81 -6.98 9.40
C VAL A 875 -23.98 -7.43 10.27
N SER A 876 -23.71 -7.77 11.54
CA SER A 876 -24.77 -8.15 12.50
C SER A 876 -25.08 -7.00 13.47
N GLU A 877 -26.36 -6.78 13.71
CA GLU A 877 -26.89 -5.88 14.75
C GLU A 877 -27.94 -6.66 15.56
N VAL A 878 -27.79 -6.64 16.88
CA VAL A 878 -28.67 -7.37 17.79
C VAL A 878 -29.55 -6.39 18.54
N PHE A 879 -30.85 -6.70 18.59
CA PHE A 879 -31.84 -5.99 19.39
C PHE A 879 -32.47 -6.99 20.38
N VAL A 880 -32.69 -6.51 21.60
CA VAL A 880 -33.46 -7.22 22.62
C VAL A 880 -34.54 -6.30 23.13
N ASN A 881 -35.79 -6.74 23.06
CA ASN A 881 -36.96 -5.93 23.42
C ASN A 881 -36.97 -4.54 22.74
N GLY A 882 -36.54 -4.51 21.47
CA GLY A 882 -36.48 -3.30 20.64
C GLY A 882 -35.29 -2.37 20.95
N GLN A 883 -34.42 -2.71 21.88
CA GLN A 883 -33.22 -1.93 22.21
C GLN A 883 -31.97 -2.56 21.59
N SER A 884 -31.12 -1.75 20.92
CA SER A 884 -29.90 -2.24 20.27
C SER A 884 -28.86 -2.64 21.30
N ALA A 885 -28.39 -3.88 21.24
CA ALA A 885 -27.27 -4.39 22.00
C ALA A 885 -25.90 -4.18 21.30
N GLY A 886 -25.91 -3.59 20.11
CA GLY A 886 -24.72 -3.17 19.37
C GLY A 886 -24.58 -3.80 17.98
N VAL A 887 -23.53 -3.36 17.27
CA VAL A 887 -23.19 -3.75 15.91
C VAL A 887 -21.83 -4.44 15.90
N GLN A 888 -21.71 -5.53 15.14
CA GLN A 888 -20.43 -6.19 14.89
C GLN A 888 -20.30 -6.53 13.41
N TYR A 889 -19.13 -6.31 12.81
CA TYR A 889 -18.92 -6.50 11.38
C TYR A 889 -17.76 -7.44 11.04
N PHE A 890 -17.04 -7.96 12.05
CA PHE A 890 -15.94 -8.93 11.88
C PHE A 890 -15.80 -9.85 13.10
N GLY A 891 -15.04 -10.92 12.97
CA GLY A 891 -14.65 -11.80 14.06
C GLY A 891 -15.79 -12.57 14.71
N ARG A 892 -15.61 -12.88 15.98
CA ARG A 892 -16.64 -13.56 16.81
C ARG A 892 -17.81 -12.62 17.06
N ARG A 893 -19.05 -13.08 16.80
CA ARG A 893 -20.26 -12.28 16.95
C ARG A 893 -20.89 -12.53 18.33
N ILE A 894 -20.26 -12.00 19.37
CA ILE A 894 -20.60 -12.23 20.76
C ILE A 894 -21.14 -10.92 21.38
N TYR A 895 -22.31 -10.96 21.97
CA TYR A 895 -23.01 -9.81 22.51
C TYR A 895 -23.37 -10.04 23.98
N ASP A 896 -23.08 -9.06 24.85
CA ASP A 896 -23.63 -9.00 26.20
C ASP A 896 -25.03 -8.38 26.10
N ILE A 897 -26.05 -9.19 26.38
CA ILE A 897 -27.44 -8.78 26.31
C ILE A 897 -28.09 -8.57 27.69
N SER A 898 -27.31 -8.68 28.77
CA SER A 898 -27.78 -8.68 30.15
C SER A 898 -28.67 -7.48 30.50
N ASP A 899 -28.27 -6.28 30.09
CA ASP A 899 -28.95 -5.02 30.44
C ASP A 899 -30.30 -4.83 29.71
N TYR A 900 -30.60 -5.66 28.71
CA TYR A 900 -31.78 -5.52 27.84
C TYR A 900 -32.88 -6.55 28.15
N LEU A 901 -32.56 -7.55 28.98
CA LEU A 901 -33.47 -8.62 29.33
C LEU A 901 -34.44 -8.21 30.43
N GLN A 902 -35.65 -8.73 30.36
CA GLN A 902 -36.71 -8.59 31.35
C GLN A 902 -37.19 -9.97 31.82
N ASP A 903 -37.92 -10.00 32.94
CA ASP A 903 -38.58 -11.20 33.43
C ASP A 903 -39.69 -11.63 32.46
N GLY A 904 -39.75 -12.93 32.19
CA GLY A 904 -40.72 -13.51 31.27
C GLY A 904 -40.23 -13.56 29.83
N GLU A 905 -41.07 -13.17 28.89
CA GLU A 905 -40.77 -13.26 27.46
C GLU A 905 -39.89 -12.09 27.01
N ASN A 906 -38.89 -12.39 26.19
CA ASN A 906 -37.95 -11.44 25.60
C ASN A 906 -37.85 -11.68 24.09
N ASP A 907 -38.04 -10.64 23.34
CA ASP A 907 -37.93 -10.66 21.88
C ASP A 907 -36.49 -10.34 21.46
N ILE A 908 -35.87 -11.31 20.81
CA ILE A 908 -34.55 -11.17 20.19
C ILE A 908 -34.74 -10.95 18.68
N GLU A 909 -34.21 -9.83 18.18
CA GLU A 909 -34.13 -9.55 16.76
C GLU A 909 -32.66 -9.38 16.36
N ILE A 910 -32.23 -10.17 15.35
CA ILE A 910 -30.87 -10.12 14.79
C ILE A 910 -30.99 -9.68 13.33
N ARG A 911 -30.36 -8.56 12.99
CA ARG A 911 -30.27 -8.05 11.63
C ARG A 911 -28.93 -8.43 11.06
N VAL A 912 -28.91 -9.11 9.91
CA VAL A 912 -27.68 -9.41 9.16
C VAL A 912 -27.74 -8.70 7.81
N THR A 913 -26.89 -7.72 7.62
CA THR A 913 -26.82 -6.94 6.38
C THR A 913 -25.72 -7.50 5.47
N THR A 914 -26.12 -7.93 4.28
CA THR A 914 -25.26 -8.60 3.30
C THR A 914 -24.61 -7.60 2.34
N THR A 915 -23.65 -8.06 1.53
CA THR A 915 -23.15 -7.31 0.37
C THR A 915 -24.12 -7.39 -0.80
N MET A 916 -23.89 -6.60 -1.84
CA MET A 916 -24.71 -6.63 -3.06
C MET A 916 -24.11 -7.51 -4.16
N GLY A 917 -22.95 -8.11 -3.93
CA GLY A 917 -22.19 -8.83 -4.97
C GLY A 917 -22.92 -10.00 -5.60
N ASN A 918 -23.68 -10.77 -4.81
CA ASN A 918 -24.45 -11.91 -5.31
C ASN A 918 -25.61 -11.48 -6.24
N TYR A 919 -26.27 -10.37 -5.92
CA TYR A 919 -27.29 -9.80 -6.80
C TYR A 919 -26.71 -9.33 -8.12
N LEU A 920 -25.52 -8.71 -8.12
CA LEU A 920 -24.87 -8.25 -9.35
C LEU A 920 -24.52 -9.35 -10.35
N LYS A 921 -24.50 -10.62 -9.93
CA LYS A 921 -24.37 -11.74 -10.86
C LYS A 921 -25.57 -11.90 -11.76
N THR A 922 -26.74 -11.40 -11.37
CA THR A 922 -27.96 -11.37 -12.20
C THR A 922 -27.98 -10.17 -13.14
N TYR A 923 -27.05 -9.20 -12.96
CA TYR A 923 -27.05 -7.95 -13.71
C TYR A 923 -26.60 -8.15 -15.16
N SER A 924 -27.44 -7.75 -16.09
CA SER A 924 -27.14 -7.78 -17.53
C SER A 924 -26.89 -6.38 -18.05
N ARG A 925 -25.75 -6.17 -18.74
CA ARG A 925 -25.46 -4.91 -19.44
C ARG A 925 -26.45 -4.65 -20.60
N GLU A 926 -26.97 -5.69 -21.23
CA GLU A 926 -27.94 -5.57 -22.30
C GLU A 926 -29.27 -4.98 -21.81
N GLU A 927 -29.66 -5.31 -20.57
CA GLU A 927 -30.84 -4.76 -19.91
C GLU A 927 -30.62 -3.37 -19.29
N ASN A 928 -29.34 -3.01 -19.06
CA ASN A 928 -28.94 -1.76 -18.41
C ASN A 928 -27.80 -1.05 -19.16
N PRO A 929 -28.02 -0.63 -20.43
CA PRO A 929 -26.95 -0.14 -21.30
C PRO A 929 -26.33 1.18 -20.87
N THR A 930 -27.05 1.97 -20.07
CA THR A 930 -26.57 3.29 -19.59
C THR A 930 -25.83 3.24 -18.25
N THR A 931 -25.73 2.08 -17.64
CA THR A 931 -24.98 1.92 -16.40
C THR A 931 -23.56 1.53 -16.74
N TRP A 932 -22.61 2.27 -16.18
CA TRP A 932 -21.23 1.99 -16.37
C TRP A 932 -20.59 1.37 -15.14
N ILE A 933 -20.27 0.11 -15.31
CA ILE A 933 -19.36 -0.59 -14.43
C ILE A 933 -18.13 -0.83 -15.29
N TYR A 934 -17.06 -0.04 -15.08
CA TYR A 934 -15.83 -0.16 -15.87
C TYR A 934 -15.23 -1.56 -15.79
N VAL A 935 -15.40 -2.16 -14.66
CA VAL A 935 -14.91 -3.51 -14.46
C VAL A 935 -15.71 -4.43 -15.35
N ASN A 936 -15.01 -4.90 -16.36
CA ASN A 936 -15.45 -5.93 -17.27
C ASN A 936 -16.38 -6.90 -16.56
N HIS A 937 -17.67 -6.75 -16.78
CA HIS A 937 -18.74 -7.59 -16.32
C HIS A 937 -18.59 -8.02 -14.85
N PRO A 938 -19.54 -7.82 -13.97
CA PRO A 938 -19.51 -8.54 -12.70
C PRO A 938 -19.17 -9.96 -13.09
N LYS A 939 -17.89 -10.36 -12.83
CA LYS A 939 -17.34 -11.55 -13.49
C LYS A 939 -18.32 -12.65 -13.18
N ARG A 940 -19.02 -13.14 -14.19
CA ARG A 940 -19.95 -14.28 -14.04
C ARG A 940 -19.29 -15.45 -13.34
N ASP A 941 -17.95 -15.46 -13.36
CA ASP A 941 -17.06 -16.41 -12.72
C ASP A 941 -16.77 -16.13 -11.23
N GLN A 942 -17.21 -14.98 -10.67
CA GLN A 942 -17.06 -14.78 -9.23
C GLN A 942 -17.91 -15.81 -8.48
N PRO A 943 -17.36 -16.54 -7.50
CA PRO A 943 -18.18 -17.41 -6.68
C PRO A 943 -19.21 -16.59 -5.92
N LEU A 944 -20.38 -17.19 -5.69
CA LEU A 944 -21.34 -16.62 -4.75
C LEU A 944 -20.67 -16.45 -3.38
N GLN A 945 -20.89 -15.31 -2.75
CA GLN A 945 -20.40 -15.07 -1.40
C GLN A 945 -21.38 -15.66 -0.37
N PRO A 946 -20.89 -16.19 0.75
CA PRO A 946 -21.74 -16.65 1.83
C PRO A 946 -22.56 -15.49 2.41
N MET A 947 -23.76 -15.77 2.91
CA MET A 947 -24.68 -14.76 3.41
C MET A 947 -25.54 -15.30 4.54
N GLY A 948 -25.73 -14.49 5.57
CA GLY A 948 -26.65 -14.74 6.65
C GLY A 948 -26.02 -15.21 7.94
N MET A 949 -26.83 -15.66 8.86
CA MET A 949 -26.42 -16.26 10.13
C MET A 949 -26.36 -17.77 9.96
N LEU A 950 -25.15 -18.33 10.08
CA LEU A 950 -24.91 -19.76 9.86
C LEU A 950 -24.85 -20.54 11.18
N GLY A 951 -24.66 -19.84 12.31
CA GLY A 951 -24.60 -20.41 13.66
C GLY A 951 -23.31 -21.18 13.98
N PRO A 952 -23.34 -22.07 14.99
CA PRO A 952 -24.45 -22.28 15.94
C PRO A 952 -24.71 -21.03 16.80
N VAL A 953 -25.98 -20.74 17.07
CA VAL A 953 -26.36 -19.64 17.96
C VAL A 953 -26.52 -20.18 19.37
N ASN A 954 -25.75 -19.62 20.29
CA ASN A 954 -25.70 -20.09 21.68
C ASN A 954 -25.94 -18.94 22.66
N LEU A 955 -26.60 -19.28 23.76
CA LEU A 955 -26.78 -18.41 24.89
C LEU A 955 -26.04 -18.95 26.11
N TYR A 956 -25.29 -18.09 26.78
CA TYR A 956 -24.53 -18.43 27.97
C TYR A 956 -24.98 -17.57 29.15
N GLN A 957 -25.03 -18.15 30.34
CA GLN A 957 -25.32 -17.44 31.57
C GLN A 957 -24.15 -17.59 32.54
N THR A 958 -23.64 -16.48 33.10
CA THR A 958 -22.46 -16.47 33.93
C THR A 958 -22.54 -15.49 35.11
N THR A 959 -22.08 -15.90 36.31
CA THR A 959 -21.87 -15.02 37.45
C THR A 959 -20.49 -14.38 37.43
N ALA A 960 -19.59 -14.83 36.57
CA ALA A 960 -18.20 -14.38 36.51
C ALA A 960 -18.04 -12.91 36.15
N LEU A 961 -19.04 -12.32 35.46
CA LEU A 961 -19.01 -10.96 35.00
C LEU A 961 -19.75 -9.97 35.89
N LYS A 962 -20.40 -10.41 36.93
CA LYS A 962 -21.22 -9.55 37.81
C LYS A 962 -20.38 -8.53 38.58
N GLY A 963 -20.79 -7.23 38.50
CA GLY A 963 -20.14 -6.14 39.22
C GLY A 963 -18.83 -5.66 38.62
N ARG A 964 -18.47 -6.13 37.41
CA ARG A 964 -17.33 -5.62 36.61
C ARG A 964 -17.88 -4.80 35.48
N ASN A 965 -17.28 -3.66 35.18
CA ASN A 965 -17.56 -2.96 33.94
C ASN A 965 -17.04 -3.84 32.79
N HIS A 966 -17.90 -4.72 32.29
CA HIS A 966 -17.56 -5.65 31.21
C HIS A 966 -17.74 -4.94 29.90
N ILE A 967 -16.71 -5.04 29.10
CA ILE A 967 -16.69 -4.46 27.80
C ILE A 967 -16.46 -5.61 26.84
N ASN A 968 -17.42 -5.85 25.98
CA ASN A 968 -17.21 -6.62 24.78
C ASN A 968 -16.23 -5.83 23.90
N PRO A 969 -15.00 -6.31 23.69
CA PRO A 969 -14.01 -5.58 22.88
C PRO A 969 -14.47 -5.32 21.45
N MET A 970 -15.56 -5.98 21.05
CA MET A 970 -16.14 -5.91 19.71
C MET A 970 -17.43 -5.10 19.67
N GLN A 971 -18.02 -4.72 20.80
CA GLN A 971 -19.27 -3.98 20.83
C GLN A 971 -18.97 -2.50 20.56
N ALA A 972 -19.33 -2.01 19.38
CA ALA A 972 -19.25 -0.59 19.08
C ALA A 972 -20.26 0.18 19.97
N GLN A 973 -19.91 1.39 20.39
CA GLN A 973 -20.79 2.27 21.18
C GLN A 973 -22.16 2.40 20.54
N ARG A 974 -23.20 2.53 21.39
CA ARG A 974 -24.60 2.75 21.00
C ARG A 974 -24.69 3.70 19.81
N SER A 975 -25.15 3.22 18.68
CA SER A 975 -25.51 4.08 17.58
C SER A 975 -26.63 5.00 18.09
N VAL A 976 -26.42 6.30 18.05
CA VAL A 976 -27.55 7.25 18.05
C VAL A 976 -28.31 6.90 16.77
N GLY A 977 -29.44 6.25 16.93
CA GLY A 977 -30.24 5.77 15.81
C GLY A 977 -30.50 6.89 14.80
N PRO A 978 -30.60 6.59 13.52
CA PRO A 978 -31.03 7.56 12.54
C PRO A 978 -32.42 8.05 12.97
N ASN A 979 -32.57 9.35 13.18
CA ASN A 979 -33.87 9.98 13.31
C ASN A 979 -34.70 9.56 12.09
N ASN A 980 -35.71 8.76 12.32
CA ASN A 980 -36.77 8.46 11.37
C ASN A 980 -37.48 9.79 10.98
N THR A 981 -36.95 10.44 9.96
CA THR A 981 -37.69 11.43 9.19
C THR A 981 -37.84 10.91 7.78
N ALA A 982 -38.62 9.82 7.67
CA ALA A 982 -39.30 9.53 6.42
C ALA A 982 -40.51 10.48 6.34
N LYS A 983 -40.46 11.45 5.47
CA LYS A 983 -41.56 12.03 4.73
C LYS A 983 -41.17 12.17 3.28
#